data_a1484046b82f657e56d405e78e3a8711
#
_entry.id   a1484046b82f657e56d405e78e3a8711
#
_cell.length_a   1.000
_cell.length_b   1.000
_cell.length_c   1.000
_cell.angle_alpha   90.00
_cell.angle_beta   90.00
_cell.angle_gamma   90.00
#
_symmetry.space_group_name_H-M   'P 1'
#
loop_
_entity.id
_entity.type
_entity.pdbx_description
1 polymer ?
#
loop_
_entity_poly.entity_id
_entity_poly.type
_entity_poly.pdbx_seq_one_letter_code
_entity_poly.pdbx_strand_id
1 'polypeptide(L)'
;MDSSLKNEIIKIKNCYISTNTLEEWEELAGKIKKLYRKYNLLEDVAIEYLYILHEIAKLQEDKTKLQLIASEAKEIYGSHESCESAASDYIGILMYLSYEEETKEELQLITAEAKRVYKKHEFSENVAVNYAGFLFCLSNLQETESELKIYVAEAKKVYENHKMSESIAIDYTQILVNLSKVQTEEVELKLILEKIKKIYKELHNPEKLASQYMGVLFYLSIMHKRESELESTVAEAKRVYDQHPANSSSAKSYMGILIVLTMKQKDLNKMYRTTEKICEILQKYKRLTNRVENFIDYLINPNDDAGENNVDYCVRLLMNFAKQGEEKNPLTRTKYGFLFDACQNITEGDMKKLIKIFSKVQGIKNYLIVRDPSELEFGHYTSGKVLQKFLEQKDNKKDKYAIETSSRLNNVNYMNDPSEGKVIDQFLGLDVTNQKLSLKPSPWFLMSLTTAIDQLTMWSQYGDRAEGVCLVLDSGDFSAVKGSSGAEWLTNKKTIIDTNNEEVESTTQKNRESKDFIYRIGYLSKQDNKKLLLKKEYNAHLDVNKINKSLKVLKETVIDIDKESYLYEKVNECLEEIRYLFKSADYSYESELRVLKYMPLEPNNFKIKIDDKGAYAKLYIERDNPIQIKEVIFGPKFQNPENVTPLLYLLDKSIKFRQSEISFR
;
A
#
# COMPACT_ATOMS: atom_id res chain seq x y z
N MET A 1 47.02 4.78 -22.19
CA MET A 1 46.59 5.22 -20.85
C MET A 1 47.80 5.34 -19.91
N ASP A 2 48.01 6.49 -19.27
CA ASP A 2 49.09 6.68 -18.29
C ASP A 2 48.88 5.72 -17.10
N SER A 3 49.96 5.10 -16.60
CA SER A 3 49.91 4.14 -15.47
C SER A 3 49.33 4.80 -14.18
N SER A 4 49.53 6.09 -14.02
CA SER A 4 48.99 6.89 -12.93
C SER A 4 47.45 7.00 -13.00
N LEU A 5 46.90 7.30 -14.18
CA LEU A 5 45.45 7.40 -14.40
C LEU A 5 44.77 6.05 -14.18
N LYS A 6 45.37 4.96 -14.69
CA LYS A 6 44.84 3.60 -14.51
C LYS A 6 44.71 3.23 -13.04
N ASN A 7 45.70 3.60 -12.22
CA ASN A 7 45.65 3.39 -10.79
C ASN A 7 44.59 4.24 -10.08
N GLU A 8 44.36 5.48 -10.52
CA GLU A 8 43.33 6.36 -9.95
C GLU A 8 41.93 5.81 -10.27
N ILE A 9 41.66 5.35 -11.50
CA ILE A 9 40.38 4.71 -11.88
C ILE A 9 40.14 3.42 -11.08
N ILE A 10 41.17 2.56 -10.94
CA ILE A 10 41.04 1.31 -10.15
C ILE A 10 40.67 1.63 -8.68
N LYS A 11 41.24 2.69 -8.10
CA LYS A 11 40.90 3.10 -6.73
C LYS A 11 39.42 3.50 -6.62
N ILE A 12 38.90 4.24 -7.60
CA ILE A 12 37.49 4.63 -7.64
C ILE A 12 36.58 3.40 -7.79
N LYS A 13 36.91 2.48 -8.71
CA LYS A 13 36.15 1.22 -8.89
C LYS A 13 36.12 0.35 -7.63
N ASN A 14 37.22 0.29 -6.89
CA ASN A 14 37.26 -0.46 -5.63
C ASN A 14 36.35 0.11 -4.55
N CYS A 15 35.95 1.38 -4.66
CA CYS A 15 34.95 1.98 -3.74
C CYS A 15 33.52 1.53 -4.06
N TYR A 16 33.20 1.09 -5.28
CA TYR A 16 31.80 0.76 -5.67
C TYR A 16 31.16 -0.31 -4.77
N ILE A 17 31.93 -1.30 -4.31
CA ILE A 17 31.45 -2.40 -3.47
C ILE A 17 30.97 -1.92 -2.09
N SER A 18 31.56 -0.83 -1.59
CA SER A 18 31.25 -0.27 -0.27
C SER A 18 30.32 0.93 -0.31
N THR A 19 29.97 1.44 -1.51
CA THR A 19 29.16 2.64 -1.71
C THR A 19 27.70 2.26 -1.77
N ASN A 20 26.91 2.70 -0.76
CA ASN A 20 25.50 2.34 -0.61
C ASN A 20 24.59 3.55 -0.45
N THR A 21 25.12 4.75 -0.27
CA THR A 21 24.35 5.97 -0.04
C THR A 21 24.51 6.97 -1.17
N LEU A 22 23.50 7.83 -1.37
CA LEU A 22 23.54 8.91 -2.36
C LEU A 22 24.73 9.85 -2.13
N GLU A 23 25.01 10.21 -0.89
CA GLU A 23 26.12 11.10 -0.52
C GLU A 23 27.50 10.51 -0.90
N GLU A 24 27.69 9.21 -0.69
CA GLU A 24 28.92 8.52 -1.08
C GLU A 24 29.11 8.50 -2.60
N TRP A 25 28.04 8.28 -3.36
CA TRP A 25 28.07 8.35 -4.83
C TRP A 25 28.33 9.78 -5.32
N GLU A 26 27.74 10.81 -4.70
CA GLU A 26 28.01 12.23 -5.03
C GLU A 26 29.46 12.61 -4.76
N GLU A 27 30.08 12.08 -3.69
CA GLU A 27 31.50 12.29 -3.43
C GLU A 27 32.39 11.65 -4.51
N LEU A 28 32.05 10.43 -4.95
CA LEU A 28 32.74 9.76 -6.05
C LEU A 28 32.58 10.52 -7.38
N ALA A 29 31.38 11.04 -7.66
CA ALA A 29 31.13 11.90 -8.83
C ALA A 29 32.02 13.14 -8.82
N GLY A 30 32.21 13.76 -7.66
CA GLY A 30 33.14 14.90 -7.51
C GLY A 30 34.60 14.54 -7.82
N LYS A 31 35.06 13.34 -7.46
CA LYS A 31 36.40 12.85 -7.73
C LYS A 31 36.60 12.54 -9.23
N ILE A 32 35.69 11.78 -9.83
CA ILE A 32 35.78 11.38 -11.25
C ILE A 32 35.63 12.59 -12.19
N LYS A 33 34.78 13.57 -11.86
CA LYS A 33 34.64 14.82 -12.60
C LYS A 33 35.93 15.61 -12.73
N LYS A 34 36.72 15.68 -11.63
CA LYS A 34 38.05 16.31 -11.65
C LYS A 34 39.01 15.56 -12.56
N LEU A 35 38.97 14.22 -12.55
CA LEU A 35 39.82 13.39 -13.43
C LEU A 35 39.41 13.57 -14.91
N TYR A 36 38.10 13.56 -15.20
CA TYR A 36 37.58 13.75 -16.56
C TYR A 36 38.04 15.07 -17.19
N ARG A 37 38.01 16.16 -16.42
CA ARG A 37 38.54 17.46 -16.84
C ARG A 37 40.05 17.50 -16.99
N LYS A 38 40.78 16.87 -16.03
CA LYS A 38 42.26 16.85 -16.02
C LYS A 38 42.86 16.12 -17.22
N TYR A 39 42.21 15.05 -17.67
CA TYR A 39 42.70 14.18 -18.73
C TYR A 39 42.01 14.41 -20.08
N ASN A 40 41.58 15.66 -20.36
CA ASN A 40 41.04 16.07 -21.63
C ASN A 40 39.89 15.16 -22.15
N LEU A 41 38.94 14.85 -21.27
CA LEU A 41 37.72 14.10 -21.60
C LEU A 41 37.96 12.70 -22.19
N LEU A 42 38.94 11.95 -21.65
CA LEU A 42 39.23 10.59 -22.09
C LEU A 42 38.01 9.66 -21.92
N GLU A 43 37.79 8.78 -22.91
CA GLU A 43 36.68 7.85 -22.98
C GLU A 43 36.60 6.89 -21.77
N ASP A 44 37.73 6.33 -21.33
CA ASP A 44 37.80 5.45 -20.16
C ASP A 44 37.29 6.15 -18.87
N VAL A 45 37.54 7.45 -18.72
CA VAL A 45 37.09 8.23 -17.59
C VAL A 45 35.62 8.63 -17.76
N ALA A 46 35.18 8.90 -19.00
CA ALA A 46 33.80 9.20 -19.33
C ALA A 46 32.84 8.04 -18.99
N ILE A 47 33.27 6.81 -19.30
CA ILE A 47 32.51 5.60 -18.97
C ILE A 47 32.27 5.51 -17.46
N GLU A 48 33.31 5.63 -16.65
CA GLU A 48 33.18 5.56 -15.20
C GLU A 48 32.36 6.73 -14.61
N TYR A 49 32.46 7.91 -15.24
CA TYR A 49 31.68 9.05 -14.81
C TYR A 49 30.20 8.84 -15.08
N LEU A 50 29.82 8.37 -16.27
CA LEU A 50 28.42 8.06 -16.61
C LEU A 50 27.86 6.94 -15.74
N TYR A 51 28.65 5.90 -15.43
CA TYR A 51 28.25 4.86 -14.51
C TYR A 51 27.91 5.41 -13.10
N ILE A 52 28.77 6.28 -12.57
CA ILE A 52 28.53 6.93 -11.26
C ILE A 52 27.27 7.82 -11.30
N LEU A 53 27.08 8.60 -12.39
CA LEU A 53 25.88 9.42 -12.58
C LEU A 53 24.60 8.54 -12.70
N HIS A 54 24.72 7.37 -13.31
CA HIS A 54 23.62 6.38 -13.40
C HIS A 54 23.23 5.86 -12.01
N GLU A 55 24.20 5.47 -11.17
CA GLU A 55 23.94 5.03 -9.80
C GLU A 55 23.36 6.15 -8.91
N ILE A 56 23.81 7.41 -9.12
CA ILE A 56 23.21 8.57 -8.45
C ILE A 56 21.75 8.76 -8.90
N ALA A 57 21.47 8.70 -10.20
CA ALA A 57 20.12 8.85 -10.74
C ALA A 57 19.15 7.79 -10.20
N LYS A 58 19.64 6.58 -10.00
CA LYS A 58 18.88 5.47 -9.39
C LYS A 58 18.42 5.74 -7.97
N LEU A 59 19.18 6.51 -7.19
CA LEU A 59 18.92 6.82 -5.78
C LEU A 59 18.29 8.21 -5.57
N GLN A 60 18.26 9.04 -6.61
CA GLN A 60 17.79 10.43 -6.53
C GLN A 60 16.26 10.49 -6.71
N GLU A 61 15.58 11.18 -5.78
CA GLU A 61 14.12 11.41 -5.81
C GLU A 61 13.76 12.87 -6.19
N ASP A 62 14.76 13.78 -6.28
CA ASP A 62 14.54 15.19 -6.62
C ASP A 62 14.62 15.37 -8.15
N LYS A 63 13.47 15.72 -8.76
CA LYS A 63 13.33 15.96 -10.21
C LYS A 63 14.36 16.97 -10.74
N THR A 64 14.58 18.09 -10.03
CA THR A 64 15.50 19.15 -10.49
C THR A 64 16.94 18.63 -10.54
N LYS A 65 17.33 17.84 -9.54
CA LYS A 65 18.66 17.21 -9.52
C LYS A 65 18.79 16.15 -10.63
N LEU A 66 17.76 15.35 -10.87
CA LEU A 66 17.74 14.38 -11.98
C LEU A 66 17.89 15.05 -13.34
N GLN A 67 17.24 16.18 -13.56
CA GLN A 67 17.39 16.97 -14.79
C GLN A 67 18.83 17.48 -14.96
N LEU A 68 19.47 17.93 -13.89
CA LEU A 68 20.89 18.35 -13.91
C LEU A 68 21.81 17.18 -14.23
N ILE A 69 21.59 16.01 -13.62
CA ILE A 69 22.35 14.77 -13.87
C ILE A 69 22.20 14.35 -15.34
N ALA A 70 20.98 14.34 -15.85
CA ALA A 70 20.69 13.98 -17.24
C ALA A 70 21.33 14.97 -18.25
N SER A 71 21.34 16.27 -17.94
CA SER A 71 22.00 17.30 -18.76
C SER A 71 23.51 17.08 -18.79
N GLU A 72 24.14 16.83 -17.64
CA GLU A 72 25.56 16.53 -17.54
C GLU A 72 25.93 15.24 -18.28
N ALA A 73 25.13 14.18 -18.10
CA ALA A 73 25.31 12.92 -18.79
C ALA A 73 25.18 13.07 -20.32
N LYS A 74 24.28 13.92 -20.80
CA LYS A 74 24.12 14.25 -22.22
C LYS A 74 25.37 14.88 -22.81
N GLU A 75 26.01 15.81 -22.12
CA GLU A 75 27.26 16.46 -22.56
C GLU A 75 28.40 15.46 -22.66
N ILE A 76 28.53 14.57 -21.64
CA ILE A 76 29.56 13.54 -21.61
C ILE A 76 29.35 12.55 -22.75
N TYR A 77 28.14 12.00 -22.88
CA TYR A 77 27.79 11.07 -23.96
C TYR A 77 27.97 11.72 -25.34
N GLY A 78 27.57 12.98 -25.52
CA GLY A 78 27.74 13.71 -26.79
C GLY A 78 29.18 13.82 -27.26
N SER A 79 30.15 13.80 -26.33
CA SER A 79 31.59 13.77 -26.66
C SER A 79 32.12 12.35 -26.94
N HIS A 80 31.34 11.31 -26.61
CA HIS A 80 31.74 9.88 -26.72
C HIS A 80 30.62 9.03 -27.35
N GLU A 81 29.92 9.57 -28.35
CA GLU A 81 28.75 8.93 -28.96
C GLU A 81 29.00 7.57 -29.64
N SER A 82 30.23 7.15 -29.84
CA SER A 82 30.59 5.82 -30.37
C SER A 82 30.73 4.77 -29.27
N CYS A 83 30.76 5.16 -28.00
CA CYS A 83 30.98 4.26 -26.87
C CYS A 83 29.66 3.61 -26.41
N GLU A 84 29.58 2.27 -26.49
CA GLU A 84 28.40 1.48 -26.10
C GLU A 84 28.12 1.56 -24.60
N SER A 85 29.16 1.50 -23.76
CA SER A 85 28.99 1.62 -22.30
C SER A 85 28.44 2.98 -21.92
N ALA A 86 28.94 4.06 -22.51
CA ALA A 86 28.44 5.41 -22.32
C ALA A 86 26.97 5.55 -22.75
N ALA A 87 26.59 4.94 -23.87
CA ALA A 87 25.23 4.92 -24.38
C ALA A 87 24.29 4.16 -23.42
N SER A 88 24.75 3.03 -22.87
CA SER A 88 24.00 2.20 -21.95
C SER A 88 23.66 2.95 -20.66
N ASP A 89 24.65 3.57 -20.03
CA ASP A 89 24.43 4.34 -18.78
C ASP A 89 23.59 5.59 -19.00
N TYR A 90 23.78 6.27 -20.14
CA TYR A 90 22.97 7.44 -20.49
C TYR A 90 21.48 7.08 -20.65
N ILE A 91 21.14 5.98 -21.32
CA ILE A 91 19.75 5.51 -21.42
C ILE A 91 19.21 5.17 -20.03
N GLY A 92 20.01 4.56 -19.15
CA GLY A 92 19.62 4.29 -17.77
C GLY A 92 19.26 5.57 -17.00
N ILE A 93 20.06 6.63 -17.14
CA ILE A 93 19.76 7.95 -16.54
C ILE A 93 18.45 8.54 -17.09
N LEU A 94 18.24 8.47 -18.41
CA LEU A 94 16.99 8.92 -19.03
C LEU A 94 15.76 8.14 -18.53
N MET A 95 15.93 6.85 -18.20
CA MET A 95 14.88 6.02 -17.62
C MET A 95 14.45 6.56 -16.25
N TYR A 96 15.40 6.86 -15.36
CA TYR A 96 15.06 7.40 -14.03
C TYR A 96 14.44 8.79 -14.12
N LEU A 97 14.92 9.65 -15.02
CA LEU A 97 14.30 10.96 -15.27
C LEU A 97 12.84 10.80 -15.73
N SER A 98 12.54 9.81 -16.58
CA SER A 98 11.17 9.61 -17.09
C SER A 98 10.14 9.23 -16.00
N TYR A 99 10.57 8.73 -14.84
CA TYR A 99 9.66 8.45 -13.73
C TYR A 99 9.16 9.70 -13.01
N GLU A 100 9.96 10.77 -13.03
CA GLU A 100 9.67 12.00 -12.32
C GLU A 100 9.01 13.06 -13.23
N GLU A 101 8.86 12.77 -14.54
CA GLU A 101 8.22 13.68 -15.48
C GLU A 101 6.70 13.52 -15.48
N GLU A 102 6.00 14.65 -15.34
CA GLU A 102 4.54 14.69 -15.24
C GLU A 102 3.87 15.05 -16.58
N THR A 103 4.59 15.68 -17.49
CA THR A 103 4.03 16.15 -18.76
C THR A 103 4.31 15.18 -19.91
N LYS A 104 3.34 15.06 -20.81
CA LYS A 104 3.44 14.18 -21.99
C LYS A 104 4.50 14.67 -22.97
N GLU A 105 4.68 15.99 -23.08
CA GLU A 105 5.65 16.64 -23.94
C GLU A 105 7.08 16.32 -23.49
N GLU A 106 7.39 16.42 -22.22
CA GLU A 106 8.71 16.10 -21.65
C GLU A 106 9.04 14.61 -21.85
N LEU A 107 8.09 13.73 -21.58
CA LEU A 107 8.24 12.28 -21.81
C LEU A 107 8.51 11.96 -23.29
N GLN A 108 7.87 12.67 -24.24
CA GLN A 108 8.13 12.49 -25.67
C GLN A 108 9.55 12.89 -26.07
N LEU A 109 10.08 13.98 -25.51
CA LEU A 109 11.45 14.44 -25.77
C LEU A 109 12.48 13.43 -25.25
N ILE A 110 12.31 12.93 -24.02
CA ILE A 110 13.18 11.91 -23.43
C ILE A 110 13.12 10.61 -24.25
N THR A 111 11.92 10.21 -24.67
CA THR A 111 11.72 9.02 -25.52
C THR A 111 12.43 9.15 -26.87
N ALA A 112 12.34 10.30 -27.49
CA ALA A 112 13.00 10.55 -28.78
C ALA A 112 14.53 10.48 -28.62
N GLU A 113 15.08 11.03 -27.55
CA GLU A 113 16.52 10.99 -27.26
C GLU A 113 16.99 9.55 -26.97
N ALA A 114 16.33 8.80 -26.09
CA ALA A 114 16.67 7.42 -25.83
C ALA A 114 16.64 6.54 -27.08
N LYS A 115 15.64 6.76 -27.94
CA LYS A 115 15.54 6.08 -29.25
C LYS A 115 16.67 6.46 -30.20
N ARG A 116 17.12 7.72 -30.20
CA ARG A 116 18.26 8.18 -30.99
C ARG A 116 19.54 7.45 -30.55
N VAL A 117 19.77 7.36 -29.25
CA VAL A 117 20.93 6.67 -28.69
C VAL A 117 20.89 5.18 -29.02
N TYR A 118 19.75 4.51 -28.81
CA TYR A 118 19.59 3.09 -29.14
C TYR A 118 19.86 2.78 -30.62
N LYS A 119 19.29 3.55 -31.55
CA LYS A 119 19.49 3.34 -33.00
C LYS A 119 20.94 3.40 -33.43
N LYS A 120 21.78 4.15 -32.73
CA LYS A 120 23.21 4.25 -33.01
C LYS A 120 23.99 3.00 -32.57
N HIS A 121 23.44 2.29 -31.61
CA HIS A 121 24.03 1.10 -30.97
C HIS A 121 23.10 -0.12 -30.99
N GLU A 122 22.27 -0.27 -32.01
CA GLU A 122 21.17 -1.26 -32.08
C GLU A 122 21.62 -2.74 -31.95
N PHE A 123 22.89 -3.01 -32.20
CA PHE A 123 23.48 -4.35 -32.07
C PHE A 123 24.16 -4.61 -30.72
N SER A 124 24.29 -3.59 -29.88
CA SER A 124 24.83 -3.74 -28.52
C SER A 124 23.75 -4.27 -27.60
N GLU A 125 23.99 -5.46 -26.99
CA GLU A 125 23.03 -6.05 -26.07
C GLU A 125 22.82 -5.20 -24.80
N ASN A 126 23.89 -4.60 -24.25
CA ASN A 126 23.79 -3.76 -23.06
C ASN A 126 22.92 -2.52 -23.30
N VAL A 127 23.09 -1.85 -24.45
CA VAL A 127 22.26 -0.70 -24.84
C VAL A 127 20.81 -1.14 -25.07
N ALA A 128 20.63 -2.30 -25.72
CA ALA A 128 19.30 -2.86 -25.99
C ALA A 128 18.53 -3.23 -24.69
N VAL A 129 19.24 -3.80 -23.69
CA VAL A 129 18.65 -4.11 -22.37
C VAL A 129 18.14 -2.84 -21.69
N ASN A 130 18.96 -1.78 -21.59
CA ASN A 130 18.52 -0.54 -20.97
C ASN A 130 17.43 0.15 -21.76
N TYR A 131 17.44 0.06 -23.10
CA TYR A 131 16.37 0.62 -23.92
C TYR A 131 15.06 -0.17 -23.79
N ALA A 132 15.10 -1.49 -23.70
CA ALA A 132 13.92 -2.31 -23.43
C ALA A 132 13.31 -1.99 -22.05
N GLY A 133 14.15 -1.86 -21.02
CA GLY A 133 13.74 -1.41 -19.69
C GLY A 133 13.11 -0.01 -19.70
N PHE A 134 13.68 0.93 -20.45
CA PHE A 134 13.10 2.26 -20.66
C PHE A 134 11.71 2.19 -21.30
N LEU A 135 11.52 1.39 -22.38
CA LEU A 135 10.23 1.19 -23.03
C LEU A 135 9.20 0.55 -22.07
N PHE A 136 9.64 -0.39 -21.24
CA PHE A 136 8.81 -0.98 -20.21
C PHE A 136 8.34 0.08 -19.20
N CYS A 137 9.23 0.94 -18.70
CA CYS A 137 8.89 2.03 -17.79
C CYS A 137 7.84 2.97 -18.40
N LEU A 138 8.03 3.39 -19.63
CA LEU A 138 7.06 4.23 -20.33
C LEU A 138 5.70 3.53 -20.51
N SER A 139 5.70 2.22 -20.76
CA SER A 139 4.46 1.46 -20.91
C SER A 139 3.63 1.42 -19.62
N ASN A 140 4.27 1.55 -18.44
CA ASN A 140 3.57 1.62 -17.16
C ASN A 140 2.82 2.95 -16.94
N LEU A 141 3.21 3.99 -17.66
CA LEU A 141 2.61 5.32 -17.59
C LEU A 141 1.42 5.48 -18.55
N GLN A 142 1.19 4.51 -19.45
CA GLN A 142 0.14 4.59 -20.45
C GLN A 142 -1.14 3.92 -19.97
N GLU A 143 -2.28 4.54 -20.31
CA GLU A 143 -3.61 4.05 -19.93
C GLU A 143 -4.43 3.58 -21.13
N THR A 144 -4.02 3.90 -22.36
CA THR A 144 -4.77 3.56 -23.57
C THR A 144 -4.12 2.45 -24.38
N GLU A 145 -4.96 1.63 -25.02
CA GLU A 145 -4.51 0.55 -25.90
C GLU A 145 -3.66 1.07 -27.08
N SER A 146 -4.03 2.21 -27.67
CA SER A 146 -3.34 2.81 -28.80
C SER A 146 -1.91 3.22 -28.46
N GLU A 147 -1.70 3.82 -27.30
CA GLU A 147 -0.37 4.21 -26.81
C GLU A 147 0.48 2.98 -26.50
N LEU A 148 -0.06 1.99 -25.82
CA LEU A 148 0.64 0.75 -25.49
C LEU A 148 1.07 -0.04 -26.72
N LYS A 149 0.26 -0.06 -27.80
CA LYS A 149 0.61 -0.72 -29.06
C LYS A 149 1.87 -0.13 -29.70
N ILE A 150 2.16 1.17 -29.51
CA ILE A 150 3.38 1.81 -30.01
C ILE A 150 4.61 1.22 -29.30
N TYR A 151 4.57 1.12 -27.97
CA TYR A 151 5.67 0.54 -27.19
C TYR A 151 5.84 -0.95 -27.44
N VAL A 152 4.75 -1.71 -27.59
CA VAL A 152 4.80 -3.13 -28.00
C VAL A 152 5.49 -3.30 -29.35
N ALA A 153 5.18 -2.46 -30.35
CA ALA A 153 5.78 -2.54 -31.67
C ALA A 153 7.29 -2.22 -31.65
N GLU A 154 7.71 -1.26 -30.84
CA GLU A 154 9.11 -0.87 -30.69
C GLU A 154 9.89 -1.94 -29.90
N ALA A 155 9.37 -2.38 -28.75
CA ALA A 155 10.00 -3.42 -27.93
C ALA A 155 10.11 -4.77 -28.68
N LYS A 156 9.14 -5.08 -29.54
CA LYS A 156 9.20 -6.24 -30.42
C LYS A 156 10.43 -6.19 -31.34
N LYS A 157 10.76 -5.03 -31.93
CA LYS A 157 11.95 -4.89 -32.78
C LYS A 157 13.23 -5.09 -32.00
N VAL A 158 13.30 -4.52 -30.77
CA VAL A 158 14.45 -4.74 -29.89
C VAL A 158 14.61 -6.22 -29.57
N TYR A 159 13.52 -6.90 -29.19
CA TYR A 159 13.53 -8.35 -28.94
C TYR A 159 13.94 -9.19 -30.14
N GLU A 160 13.42 -8.86 -31.35
CA GLU A 160 13.76 -9.62 -32.58
C GLU A 160 15.24 -9.52 -32.95
N ASN A 161 15.92 -8.42 -32.62
CA ASN A 161 17.35 -8.25 -32.80
C ASN A 161 18.18 -9.01 -31.76
N HIS A 162 17.62 -9.25 -30.56
CA HIS A 162 18.32 -9.82 -29.41
C HIS A 162 17.56 -10.99 -28.75
N LYS A 163 17.07 -11.94 -29.56
CA LYS A 163 16.15 -13.03 -29.14
C LYS A 163 16.65 -13.91 -27.99
N MET A 164 17.96 -14.03 -27.81
CA MET A 164 18.56 -14.85 -26.77
C MET A 164 18.72 -14.12 -25.43
N SER A 165 18.48 -12.81 -25.39
CA SER A 165 18.58 -12.03 -24.17
C SER A 165 17.31 -12.22 -23.31
N GLU A 166 17.49 -12.86 -22.17
CA GLU A 166 16.41 -13.08 -21.19
C GLU A 166 15.85 -11.75 -20.65
N SER A 167 16.73 -10.76 -20.38
CA SER A 167 16.33 -9.46 -19.87
C SER A 167 15.41 -8.72 -20.85
N ILE A 168 15.78 -8.67 -22.13
CA ILE A 168 14.96 -8.02 -23.17
C ILE A 168 13.62 -8.76 -23.35
N ALA A 169 13.64 -10.10 -23.28
CA ALA A 169 12.42 -10.89 -23.37
C ALA A 169 11.47 -10.61 -22.17
N ILE A 170 12.00 -10.45 -20.96
CA ILE A 170 11.24 -10.08 -19.76
C ILE A 170 10.56 -8.73 -19.97
N ASP A 171 11.31 -7.70 -20.37
CA ASP A 171 10.76 -6.36 -20.56
C ASP A 171 9.70 -6.33 -21.67
N TYR A 172 9.98 -6.98 -22.81
CA TYR A 172 9.00 -7.07 -23.90
C TYR A 172 7.73 -7.79 -23.45
N THR A 173 7.84 -8.92 -22.75
CA THR A 173 6.67 -9.64 -22.25
C THR A 173 5.92 -8.87 -21.16
N GLN A 174 6.61 -8.07 -20.37
CA GLN A 174 5.97 -7.19 -19.39
C GLN A 174 5.15 -6.07 -20.08
N ILE A 175 5.65 -5.50 -21.16
CA ILE A 175 4.89 -4.54 -21.99
C ILE A 175 3.64 -5.22 -22.59
N LEU A 176 3.76 -6.48 -23.01
CA LEU A 176 2.59 -7.27 -23.47
C LEU A 176 1.57 -7.50 -22.33
N VAL A 177 2.02 -7.72 -21.09
CA VAL A 177 1.13 -7.79 -19.93
C VAL A 177 0.44 -6.46 -19.68
N ASN A 178 1.14 -5.32 -19.82
CA ASN A 178 0.54 -4.00 -19.70
C ASN A 178 -0.55 -3.78 -20.77
N LEU A 179 -0.29 -4.17 -22.01
CA LEU A 179 -1.31 -4.15 -23.06
C LEU A 179 -2.51 -5.06 -22.70
N SER A 180 -2.27 -6.25 -22.12
CA SER A 180 -3.35 -7.15 -21.74
C SER A 180 -4.30 -6.60 -20.66
N LYS A 181 -3.84 -5.66 -19.82
CA LYS A 181 -4.66 -5.00 -18.79
C LYS A 181 -5.77 -4.12 -19.37
N VAL A 182 -5.55 -3.56 -20.53
CA VAL A 182 -6.47 -2.61 -21.19
C VAL A 182 -7.25 -3.25 -22.34
N GLN A 183 -6.99 -4.53 -22.65
CA GLN A 183 -7.69 -5.25 -23.69
C GLN A 183 -9.13 -5.55 -23.30
N THR A 184 -10.05 -5.31 -24.23
CA THR A 184 -11.47 -5.62 -24.10
C THR A 184 -11.91 -6.82 -24.95
N GLU A 185 -11.04 -7.27 -25.87
CA GLU A 185 -11.30 -8.35 -26.80
C GLU A 185 -10.54 -9.63 -26.43
N GLU A 186 -11.26 -10.73 -26.23
CA GLU A 186 -10.68 -12.03 -25.88
C GLU A 186 -9.70 -12.56 -26.93
N VAL A 187 -9.98 -12.27 -28.21
CA VAL A 187 -9.13 -12.71 -29.35
C VAL A 187 -7.74 -12.08 -29.25
N GLU A 188 -7.65 -10.78 -28.94
CA GLU A 188 -6.39 -10.07 -28.78
C GLU A 188 -5.59 -10.62 -27.58
N LEU A 189 -6.26 -10.91 -26.46
CA LEU A 189 -5.61 -11.56 -25.31
C LEU A 189 -5.03 -12.94 -25.65
N LYS A 190 -5.73 -13.74 -26.44
CA LYS A 190 -5.22 -15.04 -26.92
C LYS A 190 -3.99 -14.87 -27.81
N LEU A 191 -3.96 -13.86 -28.67
CA LEU A 191 -2.79 -13.56 -29.51
C LEU A 191 -1.59 -13.12 -28.65
N ILE A 192 -1.81 -12.30 -27.62
CA ILE A 192 -0.75 -11.90 -26.67
C ILE A 192 -0.24 -13.15 -25.93
N LEU A 193 -1.16 -14.00 -25.45
CA LEU A 193 -0.82 -15.22 -24.72
C LEU A 193 0.07 -16.15 -25.57
N GLU A 194 -0.27 -16.38 -26.84
CA GLU A 194 0.51 -17.25 -27.72
C GLU A 194 1.92 -16.67 -27.99
N LYS A 195 2.07 -15.34 -28.07
CA LYS A 195 3.39 -14.69 -28.17
C LYS A 195 4.23 -14.97 -26.93
N ILE A 196 3.70 -14.73 -25.74
CA ILE A 196 4.40 -14.97 -24.47
C ILE A 196 4.74 -16.45 -24.30
N LYS A 197 3.80 -17.34 -24.59
CA LYS A 197 3.97 -18.79 -24.54
C LYS A 197 5.11 -19.28 -25.45
N LYS A 198 5.23 -18.69 -26.66
CA LYS A 198 6.33 -18.98 -27.58
C LYS A 198 7.68 -18.55 -26.99
N ILE A 199 7.77 -17.31 -26.50
CA ILE A 199 9.00 -16.77 -25.89
C ILE A 199 9.39 -17.59 -24.65
N TYR A 200 8.42 -17.91 -23.78
CA TYR A 200 8.63 -18.73 -22.59
C TYR A 200 9.23 -20.09 -22.91
N LYS A 201 8.77 -20.76 -23.97
CA LYS A 201 9.31 -22.05 -24.42
C LYS A 201 10.69 -21.92 -25.07
N GLU A 202 10.91 -20.89 -25.90
CA GLU A 202 12.17 -20.64 -26.59
C GLU A 202 13.32 -20.40 -25.62
N LEU A 203 13.05 -19.79 -24.46
CA LEU A 203 14.01 -19.54 -23.37
C LEU A 203 14.02 -20.64 -22.29
N HIS A 204 13.51 -21.83 -22.61
CA HIS A 204 13.50 -23.00 -21.70
C HIS A 204 12.77 -22.77 -20.37
N ASN A 205 11.63 -22.06 -20.40
CA ASN A 205 10.73 -21.82 -19.29
C ASN A 205 11.39 -21.09 -18.10
N PRO A 206 11.98 -19.93 -18.28
CA PRO A 206 12.63 -19.23 -17.20
C PRO A 206 11.61 -18.76 -16.13
N GLU A 207 12.01 -18.89 -14.86
CA GLU A 207 11.14 -18.53 -13.72
C GLU A 207 10.65 -17.09 -13.79
N LYS A 208 11.51 -16.18 -14.24
CA LYS A 208 11.17 -14.76 -14.38
C LYS A 208 10.05 -14.51 -15.39
N LEU A 209 9.95 -15.27 -16.47
CA LEU A 209 8.86 -15.16 -17.45
C LEU A 209 7.57 -15.86 -17.01
N ALA A 210 7.62 -16.74 -16.04
CA ALA A 210 6.44 -17.42 -15.53
C ALA A 210 5.40 -16.43 -14.98
N SER A 211 5.83 -15.35 -14.32
CA SER A 211 4.93 -14.32 -13.77
C SER A 211 4.19 -13.55 -14.86
N GLN A 212 4.85 -13.21 -15.99
CA GLN A 212 4.24 -12.53 -17.14
C GLN A 212 3.24 -13.44 -17.84
N TYR A 213 3.62 -14.71 -18.04
CA TYR A 213 2.71 -15.70 -18.63
C TYR A 213 1.45 -15.86 -17.78
N MET A 214 1.62 -16.02 -16.47
CA MET A 214 0.51 -16.12 -15.51
C MET A 214 -0.34 -14.86 -15.47
N GLY A 215 0.27 -13.67 -15.63
CA GLY A 215 -0.46 -12.39 -15.69
C GLY A 215 -1.45 -12.34 -16.86
N VAL A 216 -1.06 -12.76 -18.05
CA VAL A 216 -1.96 -12.79 -19.21
C VAL A 216 -3.03 -13.86 -19.07
N LEU A 217 -2.69 -15.05 -18.54
CA LEU A 217 -3.70 -16.08 -18.22
C LEU A 217 -4.75 -15.55 -17.24
N PHE A 218 -4.34 -14.73 -16.28
CA PHE A 218 -5.26 -14.10 -15.35
C PHE A 218 -6.22 -13.13 -16.07
N TYR A 219 -5.74 -12.22 -16.94
CA TYR A 219 -6.62 -11.31 -17.68
C TYR A 219 -7.55 -12.07 -18.63
N LEU A 220 -7.05 -13.12 -19.29
CA LEU A 220 -7.87 -13.99 -20.12
C LEU A 220 -8.97 -14.69 -19.29
N SER A 221 -8.65 -15.12 -18.06
CA SER A 221 -9.62 -15.77 -17.18
C SER A 221 -10.83 -14.87 -16.84
N ILE A 222 -10.60 -13.57 -16.71
CA ILE A 222 -11.67 -12.60 -16.46
C ILE A 222 -12.61 -12.47 -17.67
N MET A 223 -12.09 -12.58 -18.89
CA MET A 223 -12.85 -12.44 -20.14
C MET A 223 -13.69 -13.66 -20.45
N HIS A 224 -13.31 -14.85 -19.99
CA HIS A 224 -14.07 -16.06 -20.26
C HIS A 224 -15.49 -15.99 -19.71
N LYS A 225 -16.46 -16.28 -20.58
CA LYS A 225 -17.89 -16.30 -20.23
C LYS A 225 -18.33 -17.64 -19.68
N ARG A 226 -17.71 -18.74 -20.11
CA ARG A 226 -18.08 -20.12 -19.79
C ARG A 226 -17.09 -20.76 -18.82
N GLU A 227 -17.61 -21.58 -17.89
CA GLU A 227 -16.81 -22.35 -16.94
C GLU A 227 -15.82 -23.28 -17.66
N SER A 228 -16.20 -23.93 -18.75
CA SER A 228 -15.34 -24.85 -19.51
C SER A 228 -14.12 -24.21 -20.16
N GLU A 229 -14.26 -22.96 -20.64
CA GLU A 229 -13.14 -22.18 -21.19
C GLU A 229 -12.15 -21.81 -20.07
N LEU A 230 -12.69 -21.44 -18.92
CA LEU A 230 -11.91 -21.08 -17.75
C LEU A 230 -11.18 -22.30 -17.14
N GLU A 231 -11.81 -23.49 -17.13
CA GLU A 231 -11.16 -24.73 -16.67
C GLU A 231 -9.88 -25.05 -17.48
N SER A 232 -9.88 -24.78 -18.79
CA SER A 232 -8.68 -24.93 -19.64
C SER A 232 -7.58 -23.95 -19.22
N THR A 233 -7.93 -22.69 -18.99
CA THR A 233 -6.99 -21.66 -18.53
C THR A 233 -6.43 -22.00 -17.14
N VAL A 234 -7.27 -22.52 -16.22
CA VAL A 234 -6.84 -22.98 -14.90
C VAL A 234 -5.86 -24.15 -15.00
N ALA A 235 -6.09 -25.10 -15.91
CA ALA A 235 -5.20 -26.23 -16.11
C ALA A 235 -3.82 -25.78 -16.64
N GLU A 236 -3.79 -24.82 -17.57
CA GLU A 236 -2.55 -24.23 -18.07
C GLU A 236 -1.82 -23.43 -17.00
N ALA A 237 -2.53 -22.59 -16.25
CA ALA A 237 -1.99 -21.84 -15.12
C ALA A 237 -1.40 -22.75 -14.03
N LYS A 238 -2.11 -23.85 -13.72
CA LYS A 238 -1.60 -24.85 -12.76
C LYS A 238 -0.28 -25.44 -13.22
N ARG A 239 -0.15 -25.79 -14.51
CA ARG A 239 1.08 -26.33 -15.06
C ARG A 239 2.26 -25.36 -14.88
N VAL A 240 2.07 -24.08 -15.18
CA VAL A 240 3.11 -23.06 -15.02
C VAL A 240 3.46 -22.87 -13.53
N TYR A 241 2.47 -22.83 -12.65
CA TYR A 241 2.67 -22.73 -11.21
C TYR A 241 3.42 -23.92 -10.63
N ASP A 242 3.10 -25.15 -11.05
CA ASP A 242 3.77 -26.38 -10.59
C ASP A 242 5.24 -26.44 -11.04
N GLN A 243 5.59 -25.82 -12.17
CA GLN A 243 6.99 -25.69 -12.63
C GLN A 243 7.80 -24.70 -11.80
N HIS A 244 7.17 -23.65 -11.24
CA HIS A 244 7.82 -22.58 -10.48
C HIS A 244 7.13 -22.35 -9.12
N PRO A 245 7.12 -23.37 -8.25
CA PRO A 245 6.32 -23.31 -7.01
C PRO A 245 6.87 -22.36 -5.94
N ALA A 246 8.07 -21.78 -6.13
CA ALA A 246 8.65 -20.78 -5.25
C ALA A 246 8.28 -19.35 -5.67
N ASN A 247 7.79 -19.14 -6.90
CA ASN A 247 7.49 -17.82 -7.44
C ASN A 247 6.18 -17.26 -6.86
N SER A 248 6.30 -16.25 -5.98
CA SER A 248 5.15 -15.64 -5.30
C SER A 248 4.23 -14.87 -6.25
N SER A 249 4.76 -14.27 -7.33
CA SER A 249 3.98 -13.56 -8.34
C SER A 249 3.14 -14.52 -9.18
N SER A 250 3.67 -15.69 -9.53
CA SER A 250 2.93 -16.77 -10.19
C SER A 250 1.83 -17.33 -9.27
N ALA A 251 2.15 -17.54 -7.99
CA ALA A 251 1.17 -17.97 -6.99
C ALA A 251 0.01 -16.98 -6.86
N LYS A 252 0.31 -15.67 -6.83
CA LYS A 252 -0.66 -14.59 -6.81
C LYS A 252 -1.62 -14.63 -8.00
N SER A 253 -1.08 -14.76 -9.22
CA SER A 253 -1.90 -14.81 -10.44
C SER A 253 -2.72 -16.08 -10.51
N TYR A 254 -2.15 -17.24 -10.13
CA TYR A 254 -2.88 -18.51 -10.05
C TYR A 254 -4.04 -18.45 -9.06
N MET A 255 -3.82 -17.90 -7.88
CA MET A 255 -4.88 -17.67 -6.89
C MET A 255 -5.97 -16.77 -7.46
N GLY A 256 -5.63 -15.69 -8.17
CA GLY A 256 -6.59 -14.81 -8.84
C GLY A 256 -7.46 -15.57 -9.87
N ILE A 257 -6.84 -16.43 -10.69
CA ILE A 257 -7.55 -17.27 -11.65
C ILE A 257 -8.52 -18.25 -10.94
N LEU A 258 -8.09 -18.85 -9.82
CA LEU A 258 -8.95 -19.72 -9.01
C LEU A 258 -10.13 -18.94 -8.40
N ILE A 259 -9.92 -17.72 -7.96
CA ILE A 259 -11.02 -16.85 -7.48
C ILE A 259 -12.02 -16.57 -8.60
N VAL A 260 -11.55 -16.21 -9.81
CA VAL A 260 -12.42 -16.03 -10.98
C VAL A 260 -13.21 -17.31 -11.30
N LEU A 261 -12.58 -18.49 -11.16
CA LEU A 261 -13.25 -19.77 -11.34
C LEU A 261 -14.40 -19.95 -10.33
N THR A 262 -14.19 -19.62 -9.05
CA THR A 262 -15.26 -19.74 -8.05
C THR A 262 -16.48 -18.87 -8.39
N MET A 263 -16.29 -17.73 -9.05
CA MET A 263 -17.39 -16.85 -9.48
C MET A 263 -18.28 -17.48 -10.57
N LYS A 264 -17.74 -18.41 -11.36
CA LYS A 264 -18.46 -19.09 -12.45
C LYS A 264 -19.02 -20.43 -12.02
N GLN A 265 -18.51 -21.03 -10.95
CA GLN A 265 -18.94 -22.33 -10.46
C GLN A 265 -20.30 -22.27 -9.77
N LYS A 266 -21.23 -23.11 -10.24
CA LYS A 266 -22.55 -23.34 -9.61
C LYS A 266 -22.55 -24.60 -8.74
N ASP A 267 -21.69 -25.57 -9.05
CA ASP A 267 -21.55 -26.81 -8.30
C ASP A 267 -20.72 -26.56 -7.01
N LEU A 268 -21.34 -26.83 -5.87
CA LEU A 268 -20.73 -26.60 -4.55
C LEU A 268 -19.50 -27.50 -4.31
N ASN A 269 -19.48 -28.73 -4.85
CA ASN A 269 -18.33 -29.63 -4.69
C ASN A 269 -17.14 -29.15 -5.52
N LYS A 270 -17.37 -28.63 -6.72
CA LYS A 270 -16.31 -28.00 -7.53
C LYS A 270 -15.78 -26.76 -6.82
N MET A 271 -16.65 -25.90 -6.31
CA MET A 271 -16.28 -24.71 -5.56
C MET A 271 -15.47 -25.06 -4.30
N TYR A 272 -15.86 -26.09 -3.56
CA TYR A 272 -15.11 -26.58 -2.40
C TYR A 272 -13.67 -26.96 -2.75
N ARG A 273 -13.48 -27.76 -3.82
CA ARG A 273 -12.13 -28.13 -4.28
C ARG A 273 -11.31 -26.94 -4.75
N THR A 274 -11.96 -25.93 -5.30
CA THR A 274 -11.27 -24.70 -5.74
C THR A 274 -10.85 -23.85 -4.54
N THR A 275 -11.71 -23.71 -3.53
CA THR A 275 -11.37 -22.99 -2.27
C THR A 275 -10.30 -23.74 -1.46
N GLU A 276 -10.27 -25.07 -1.50
CA GLU A 276 -9.19 -25.87 -0.90
C GLU A 276 -7.83 -25.50 -1.48
N LYS A 277 -7.71 -25.44 -2.82
CA LYS A 277 -6.46 -25.01 -3.48
C LYS A 277 -6.07 -23.56 -3.13
N ILE A 278 -7.04 -22.67 -3.00
CA ILE A 278 -6.78 -21.30 -2.57
C ILE A 278 -6.21 -21.30 -1.14
N CYS A 279 -6.78 -22.08 -0.22
CA CYS A 279 -6.26 -22.21 1.14
C CYS A 279 -4.82 -22.78 1.18
N GLU A 280 -4.51 -23.79 0.36
CA GLU A 280 -3.14 -24.33 0.23
C GLU A 280 -2.14 -23.24 -0.21
N ILE A 281 -2.52 -22.40 -1.18
CA ILE A 281 -1.69 -21.27 -1.62
C ILE A 281 -1.52 -20.25 -0.48
N LEU A 282 -2.58 -19.92 0.25
CA LEU A 282 -2.54 -18.96 1.37
C LEU A 282 -1.69 -19.47 2.53
N GLN A 283 -1.69 -20.76 2.81
CA GLN A 283 -0.83 -21.36 3.85
C GLN A 283 0.64 -21.20 3.48
N LYS A 284 0.98 -21.40 2.21
CA LYS A 284 2.34 -21.25 1.70
C LYS A 284 2.77 -19.79 1.60
N TYR A 285 1.87 -18.91 1.15
CA TYR A 285 2.12 -17.49 0.89
C TYR A 285 1.22 -16.60 1.75
N LYS A 286 1.49 -16.52 3.04
CA LYS A 286 0.66 -15.77 4.02
C LYS A 286 0.38 -14.32 3.61
N ARG A 287 1.30 -13.66 2.90
CA ARG A 287 1.11 -12.28 2.40
C ARG A 287 -0.05 -12.14 1.40
N LEU A 288 -0.49 -13.23 0.75
CA LEU A 288 -1.62 -13.21 -0.17
C LEU A 288 -2.98 -13.18 0.53
N THR A 289 -3.03 -13.40 1.84
CA THR A 289 -4.28 -13.34 2.63
C THR A 289 -5.00 -12.01 2.44
N ASN A 290 -4.29 -10.88 2.48
CA ASN A 290 -4.85 -9.54 2.29
C ASN A 290 -5.58 -9.37 0.94
N ARG A 291 -5.21 -10.14 -0.08
CA ARG A 291 -5.89 -10.07 -1.38
C ARG A 291 -7.24 -10.74 -1.38
N VAL A 292 -7.35 -11.87 -0.69
CA VAL A 292 -8.66 -12.55 -0.52
C VAL A 292 -9.55 -11.71 0.40
N GLU A 293 -8.99 -11.07 1.42
CA GLU A 293 -9.70 -10.08 2.24
C GLU A 293 -10.25 -8.93 1.39
N ASN A 294 -9.43 -8.33 0.53
CA ASN A 294 -9.88 -7.26 -0.38
C ASN A 294 -10.97 -7.75 -1.35
N PHE A 295 -10.91 -9.02 -1.76
CA PHE A 295 -11.96 -9.60 -2.58
C PHE A 295 -13.26 -9.81 -1.80
N ILE A 296 -13.20 -10.25 -0.56
CA ILE A 296 -14.36 -10.35 0.32
C ILE A 296 -14.94 -8.94 0.58
N ASP A 297 -14.09 -7.93 0.82
CA ASP A 297 -14.53 -6.53 0.93
C ASP A 297 -15.27 -6.07 -0.32
N TYR A 298 -14.75 -6.37 -1.51
CA TYR A 298 -15.41 -6.05 -2.78
C TYR A 298 -16.78 -6.73 -2.91
N LEU A 299 -16.91 -7.99 -2.51
CA LEU A 299 -18.16 -8.72 -2.57
C LEU A 299 -19.22 -8.20 -1.59
N ILE A 300 -18.76 -7.82 -0.39
CA ILE A 300 -19.64 -7.36 0.69
C ILE A 300 -20.03 -5.88 0.50
N ASN A 301 -19.18 -5.10 -0.12
CA ASN A 301 -19.34 -3.67 -0.32
C ASN A 301 -19.51 -3.31 -1.81
N PRO A 302 -20.55 -3.80 -2.47
CA PRO A 302 -20.79 -3.45 -3.85
C PRO A 302 -21.12 -1.95 -3.91
N ASN A 303 -20.50 -1.23 -4.83
CA ASN A 303 -20.98 0.08 -5.28
C ASN A 303 -22.50 -0.04 -5.55
N ASP A 304 -23.28 0.95 -5.21
CA ASP A 304 -24.75 1.00 -5.05
C ASP A 304 -25.64 0.23 -6.06
N ASP A 305 -25.07 -0.36 -7.14
CA ASP A 305 -25.77 -1.06 -8.24
C ASP A 305 -25.62 -2.59 -8.26
N ALA A 306 -24.90 -3.20 -7.33
CA ALA A 306 -24.70 -4.66 -7.35
C ALA A 306 -25.86 -5.38 -6.63
N GLY A 307 -26.72 -5.98 -7.42
CA GLY A 307 -27.95 -6.64 -6.98
C GLY A 307 -27.76 -7.88 -6.08
N GLU A 308 -28.89 -8.47 -5.64
CA GLU A 308 -29.02 -9.65 -4.75
C GLU A 308 -28.12 -10.84 -5.10
N ASN A 309 -27.72 -10.98 -6.36
CA ASN A 309 -26.86 -12.06 -6.85
C ASN A 309 -25.47 -12.13 -6.19
N ASN A 310 -24.93 -11.00 -5.68
CA ASN A 310 -23.63 -10.99 -5.03
C ASN A 310 -23.70 -11.54 -3.60
N VAL A 311 -24.81 -11.34 -2.89
CA VAL A 311 -24.97 -11.85 -1.51
C VAL A 311 -25.01 -13.38 -1.53
N ASP A 312 -25.75 -14.00 -2.45
CA ASP A 312 -25.84 -15.45 -2.58
C ASP A 312 -24.50 -16.09 -2.95
N TYR A 313 -23.76 -15.46 -3.85
CA TYR A 313 -22.40 -15.90 -4.18
C TYR A 313 -21.46 -15.75 -2.98
N CYS A 314 -21.47 -14.60 -2.30
CA CYS A 314 -20.64 -14.35 -1.14
C CYS A 314 -20.89 -15.39 -0.04
N VAL A 315 -22.15 -15.68 0.29
CA VAL A 315 -22.51 -16.71 1.28
C VAL A 315 -21.98 -18.08 0.87
N ARG A 316 -22.20 -18.50 -0.38
CA ARG A 316 -21.68 -19.79 -0.87
C ARG A 316 -20.15 -19.86 -0.80
N LEU A 317 -19.46 -18.81 -1.17
CA LEU A 317 -18.00 -18.73 -1.10
C LEU A 317 -17.50 -18.86 0.34
N LEU A 318 -18.04 -18.06 1.27
CA LEU A 318 -17.69 -18.10 2.68
C LEU A 318 -17.95 -19.47 3.31
N MET A 319 -19.11 -20.09 3.01
CA MET A 319 -19.42 -21.44 3.48
C MET A 319 -18.44 -22.50 2.96
N ASN A 320 -17.95 -22.38 1.74
CA ASN A 320 -16.94 -23.30 1.20
C ASN A 320 -15.56 -23.08 1.84
N PHE A 321 -15.17 -21.85 2.11
CA PHE A 321 -13.97 -21.57 2.91
C PHE A 321 -14.09 -22.07 4.36
N ALA A 322 -15.25 -21.89 4.99
CA ALA A 322 -15.49 -22.37 6.37
C ALA A 322 -15.37 -23.89 6.50
N LYS A 323 -15.84 -24.64 5.49
CA LYS A 323 -15.72 -26.11 5.42
C LYS A 323 -14.27 -26.62 5.38
N GLN A 324 -13.29 -25.79 5.04
CA GLN A 324 -11.87 -26.17 5.05
C GLN A 324 -11.33 -26.35 6.49
N GLY A 325 -12.01 -25.80 7.51
CA GLY A 325 -11.60 -25.83 8.91
C GLY A 325 -10.56 -24.76 9.23
N GLU A 326 -10.44 -24.42 10.51
CA GLU A 326 -9.57 -23.33 10.99
C GLU A 326 -8.08 -23.57 10.70
N GLU A 327 -7.62 -24.80 10.80
CA GLU A 327 -6.22 -25.15 10.57
C GLU A 327 -5.79 -24.94 9.11
N LYS A 328 -6.70 -25.17 8.16
CA LYS A 328 -6.43 -25.06 6.73
C LYS A 328 -6.78 -23.70 6.13
N ASN A 329 -7.66 -22.93 6.79
CA ASN A 329 -8.12 -21.65 6.27
C ASN A 329 -7.50 -20.47 7.03
N PRO A 330 -6.44 -19.82 6.52
CA PRO A 330 -5.80 -18.68 7.18
C PRO A 330 -6.72 -17.46 7.37
N LEU A 331 -7.82 -17.36 6.60
CA LEU A 331 -8.77 -16.25 6.70
C LEU A 331 -9.56 -16.25 8.01
N THR A 332 -9.63 -17.37 8.74
CA THR A 332 -10.29 -17.44 10.05
C THR A 332 -9.62 -16.56 11.09
N ARG A 333 -8.33 -16.22 10.89
CA ARG A 333 -7.54 -15.34 11.78
C ARG A 333 -7.53 -13.88 11.35
N THR A 334 -8.36 -13.51 10.40
CA THR A 334 -8.53 -12.15 9.91
C THR A 334 -9.77 -11.49 10.54
N LYS A 335 -10.00 -10.20 10.22
CA LYS A 335 -11.24 -9.50 10.62
C LYS A 335 -12.53 -10.19 10.17
N TYR A 336 -12.44 -11.11 9.22
CA TYR A 336 -13.56 -11.92 8.71
C TYR A 336 -13.77 -13.23 9.47
N GLY A 337 -12.94 -13.54 10.47
CA GLY A 337 -13.04 -14.77 11.26
C GLY A 337 -14.46 -15.03 11.80
N PHE A 338 -15.15 -13.97 12.24
CA PHE A 338 -16.52 -14.06 12.70
C PHE A 338 -17.54 -14.53 11.65
N LEU A 339 -17.30 -14.26 10.36
CA LEU A 339 -18.14 -14.74 9.26
C LEU A 339 -17.96 -16.24 9.03
N PHE A 340 -16.73 -16.74 9.14
CA PHE A 340 -16.47 -18.17 9.00
C PHE A 340 -17.03 -18.98 10.17
N ASP A 341 -16.94 -18.42 11.37
CA ASP A 341 -17.59 -19.00 12.57
C ASP A 341 -19.14 -18.97 12.41
N ALA A 342 -19.71 -17.86 11.94
CA ALA A 342 -21.13 -17.77 11.63
C ALA A 342 -21.59 -18.85 10.64
N CYS A 343 -20.80 -19.12 9.58
CA CYS A 343 -21.14 -20.16 8.60
C CYS A 343 -21.33 -21.56 9.17
N GLN A 344 -20.75 -21.84 10.35
CA GLN A 344 -20.87 -23.14 11.03
C GLN A 344 -22.09 -23.21 11.95
N ASN A 345 -22.58 -22.07 12.43
CA ASN A 345 -23.48 -22.00 13.59
C ASN A 345 -24.85 -21.35 13.29
N ILE A 346 -25.03 -20.71 12.10
CA ILE A 346 -26.31 -20.12 11.71
C ILE A 346 -26.80 -20.65 10.38
N THR A 347 -28.09 -20.43 10.10
CA THR A 347 -28.73 -20.85 8.83
C THR A 347 -28.23 -20.03 7.64
N GLU A 348 -28.37 -20.56 6.40
CA GLU A 348 -28.05 -19.79 5.20
C GLU A 348 -28.86 -18.50 5.12
N GLY A 349 -30.14 -18.53 5.54
CA GLY A 349 -30.99 -17.33 5.59
C GLY A 349 -30.47 -16.26 6.54
N ASP A 350 -30.00 -16.67 7.72
CA ASP A 350 -29.40 -15.75 8.69
C ASP A 350 -28.01 -15.27 8.25
N MET A 351 -27.25 -16.12 7.55
CA MET A 351 -26.00 -15.71 6.95
C MET A 351 -26.19 -14.61 5.88
N LYS A 352 -27.23 -14.72 5.06
CA LYS A 352 -27.63 -13.66 4.11
C LYS A 352 -27.99 -12.35 4.82
N LYS A 353 -28.71 -12.42 5.96
CA LYS A 353 -28.99 -11.24 6.79
C LYS A 353 -27.70 -10.63 7.35
N LEU A 354 -26.80 -11.45 7.91
CA LEU A 354 -25.52 -11.00 8.44
C LEU A 354 -24.68 -10.29 7.38
N ILE A 355 -24.56 -10.83 6.17
CA ILE A 355 -23.83 -10.22 5.06
C ILE A 355 -24.47 -8.87 4.65
N LYS A 356 -25.80 -8.78 4.59
CA LYS A 356 -26.49 -7.50 4.32
C LYS A 356 -26.22 -6.45 5.41
N ILE A 357 -26.22 -6.84 6.69
CA ILE A 357 -25.86 -5.97 7.81
C ILE A 357 -24.42 -5.52 7.67
N PHE A 358 -23.51 -6.44 7.44
CA PHE A 358 -22.09 -6.14 7.29
C PHE A 358 -21.82 -5.20 6.11
N SER A 359 -22.48 -5.39 4.98
CA SER A 359 -22.43 -4.45 3.84
C SER A 359 -22.84 -3.02 4.25
N LYS A 360 -23.89 -2.86 5.07
CA LYS A 360 -24.28 -1.53 5.57
C LYS A 360 -23.26 -0.94 6.54
N VAL A 361 -22.68 -1.77 7.40
CA VAL A 361 -21.61 -1.36 8.32
C VAL A 361 -20.38 -0.87 7.53
N GLN A 362 -19.93 -1.63 6.51
CA GLN A 362 -18.82 -1.21 5.66
C GLN A 362 -19.14 0.06 4.86
N GLY A 363 -20.36 0.20 4.35
CA GLY A 363 -20.81 1.44 3.70
C GLY A 363 -20.74 2.66 4.61
N ILE A 364 -21.17 2.54 5.87
CA ILE A 364 -21.07 3.61 6.87
C ILE A 364 -19.59 3.94 7.14
N LYS A 365 -18.77 2.92 7.35
CA LYS A 365 -17.32 3.08 7.58
C LYS A 365 -16.65 3.84 6.44
N ASN A 366 -17.00 3.53 5.19
CA ASN A 366 -16.47 4.20 4.00
C ASN A 366 -16.86 5.68 3.90
N TYR A 367 -18.03 6.08 4.41
CA TYR A 367 -18.42 7.50 4.48
C TYR A 367 -17.60 8.26 5.54
N LEU A 368 -17.01 7.57 6.50
CA LEU A 368 -16.18 8.17 7.55
C LEU A 368 -14.69 8.25 7.16
N ILE A 369 -14.26 7.59 6.09
CA ILE A 369 -12.85 7.64 5.64
C ILE A 369 -12.49 9.06 5.19
N VAL A 370 -11.33 9.54 5.61
CA VAL A 370 -10.65 10.70 5.02
C VAL A 370 -10.11 10.30 3.66
N ARG A 371 -10.71 10.82 2.59
CA ARG A 371 -10.36 10.40 1.22
C ARG A 371 -8.96 10.85 0.82
N ASP A 372 -8.62 12.08 1.12
CA ASP A 372 -7.28 12.63 0.90
C ASP A 372 -6.75 13.27 2.19
N PRO A 373 -5.85 12.57 2.91
CA PRO A 373 -5.22 13.12 4.10
C PRO A 373 -4.39 14.38 3.83
N SER A 374 -3.88 14.59 2.60
CA SER A 374 -3.04 15.74 2.26
C SER A 374 -3.77 17.08 2.33
N GLU A 375 -5.10 17.06 2.25
CA GLU A 375 -5.95 18.25 2.41
C GLU A 375 -6.15 18.66 3.89
N LEU A 376 -5.60 17.88 4.84
CA LEU A 376 -5.81 18.11 6.28
C LEU A 376 -4.49 18.37 6.98
N GLU A 377 -4.55 19.29 7.92
CA GLU A 377 -3.56 19.42 8.98
C GLU A 377 -4.12 18.79 10.25
N PHE A 378 -3.35 17.88 10.84
CA PHE A 378 -3.78 17.18 12.06
C PHE A 378 -2.57 16.82 12.93
N GLY A 379 -2.84 16.66 14.22
CA GLY A 379 -1.80 16.38 15.19
C GLY A 379 -2.24 15.44 16.30
N HIS A 380 -1.28 15.16 17.17
CA HIS A 380 -1.44 14.33 18.36
C HIS A 380 -0.92 15.06 19.57
N TYR A 381 -1.78 15.30 20.56
CA TYR A 381 -1.39 15.89 21.83
C TYR A 381 -0.78 14.83 22.75
N THR A 382 0.32 15.17 23.39
CA THR A 382 1.00 14.26 24.30
C THR A 382 1.84 15.00 25.34
N SER A 383 2.37 14.29 26.33
CA SER A 383 3.25 14.91 27.33
C SER A 383 4.66 15.15 26.78
N GLY A 384 5.38 16.10 27.36
CA GLY A 384 6.79 16.34 27.04
C GLY A 384 7.70 15.13 27.28
N LYS A 385 7.33 14.24 28.23
CA LYS A 385 8.03 12.96 28.48
C LYS A 385 7.92 12.00 27.29
N VAL A 386 6.80 12.02 26.58
CA VAL A 386 6.61 11.19 25.39
C VAL A 386 7.45 11.75 24.24
N LEU A 387 7.49 13.08 24.05
CA LEU A 387 8.38 13.69 23.08
C LEU A 387 9.84 13.27 23.33
N GLN A 388 10.30 13.31 24.57
CA GLN A 388 11.67 12.91 24.92
C GLN A 388 11.97 11.45 24.53
N LYS A 389 10.99 10.52 24.67
CA LYS A 389 11.16 9.12 24.22
C LYS A 389 11.30 8.99 22.70
N PHE A 390 10.70 9.89 21.94
CA PHE A 390 10.88 9.91 20.49
C PHE A 390 12.27 10.36 20.09
N LEU A 391 12.91 11.13 20.94
CA LEU A 391 14.27 11.66 20.75
C LEU A 391 15.36 10.73 21.31
N GLU A 392 14.99 9.68 22.06
CA GLU A 392 15.94 8.69 22.56
C GLU A 392 16.51 7.84 21.42
N GLN A 393 17.83 7.65 21.45
CA GLN A 393 18.57 6.90 20.45
C GLN A 393 18.10 5.43 20.39
N LYS A 394 17.61 4.99 19.27
CA LYS A 394 17.35 3.58 18.98
C LYS A 394 18.60 2.97 18.35
N ASP A 395 19.23 2.07 19.10
CA ASP A 395 20.34 1.18 18.71
C ASP A 395 21.63 1.77 18.14
N ASN A 396 22.74 1.45 18.82
CA ASN A 396 24.14 1.85 18.64
C ASN A 396 24.79 1.49 17.29
N LYS A 397 24.06 1.32 16.19
CA LYS A 397 24.64 0.87 14.91
C LYS A 397 24.56 1.86 13.75
N LYS A 398 23.90 3.00 13.88
CA LYS A 398 23.92 4.06 12.85
C LYS A 398 23.86 5.42 13.53
N ASP A 399 24.84 6.26 13.22
CA ASP A 399 25.01 7.63 13.69
C ASP A 399 23.90 8.62 13.26
N LYS A 400 22.67 8.16 13.05
CA LYS A 400 21.54 9.00 12.70
C LYS A 400 20.44 8.88 13.75
N TYR A 401 20.21 9.96 14.45
CA TYR A 401 18.98 10.20 15.18
C TYR A 401 17.85 10.30 14.15
N ALA A 402 16.80 9.52 14.29
CA ALA A 402 15.61 9.66 13.48
C ALA A 402 14.44 10.02 14.38
N ILE A 403 13.65 11.03 14.01
CA ILE A 403 12.38 11.33 14.66
C ILE A 403 11.31 10.37 14.11
N GLU A 404 11.72 9.18 13.77
CA GLU A 404 10.81 8.11 13.41
C GLU A 404 10.25 7.49 14.68
N THR A 405 8.98 7.69 14.92
CA THR A 405 8.30 7.00 16.00
C THR A 405 7.37 5.95 15.45
N SER A 406 7.50 4.73 15.97
CA SER A 406 6.43 3.77 15.89
C SER A 406 5.29 4.28 16.78
N SER A 407 4.27 4.88 16.17
CA SER A 407 3.11 5.34 16.93
C SER A 407 2.35 4.14 17.47
N ARG A 408 1.94 4.24 18.73
CA ARG A 408 1.17 3.19 19.40
C ARG A 408 -0.31 3.30 19.09
N LEU A 409 -0.94 2.17 18.76
CA LEU A 409 -2.38 2.02 18.79
C LEU A 409 -2.73 1.25 20.04
N ASN A 410 -3.53 1.84 20.91
CA ASN A 410 -3.98 1.20 22.15
C ASN A 410 -5.23 0.35 21.89
N ASN A 411 -5.35 -0.76 22.62
CA ASN A 411 -6.56 -1.55 22.54
C ASN A 411 -7.78 -0.75 23.04
N VAL A 412 -8.88 -0.85 22.34
CA VAL A 412 -10.10 -0.06 22.57
C VAL A 412 -10.73 -0.27 23.95
N ASN A 413 -10.44 -1.38 24.62
CA ASN A 413 -10.92 -1.62 25.98
C ASN A 413 -10.31 -0.67 27.04
N TYR A 414 -9.25 0.09 26.69
CA TYR A 414 -8.59 1.03 27.60
C TYR A 414 -8.91 2.49 27.33
N MET A 415 -9.96 2.77 26.56
CA MET A 415 -10.36 4.15 26.27
C MET A 415 -10.86 4.86 27.54
N ASN A 416 -10.56 6.16 27.64
CA ASN A 416 -10.87 6.95 28.83
C ASN A 416 -12.36 7.29 28.98
N ASP A 417 -13.12 7.38 27.86
CA ASP A 417 -14.53 7.69 27.88
C ASP A 417 -15.36 6.41 28.14
N PRO A 418 -16.08 6.30 29.27
CA PRO A 418 -16.92 5.13 29.58
C PRO A 418 -18.10 4.94 28.61
N SER A 419 -18.49 5.98 27.85
CA SER A 419 -19.54 5.94 26.83
C SER A 419 -19.00 5.52 25.47
N GLU A 420 -17.69 5.46 25.30
CA GLU A 420 -17.05 5.12 24.07
C GLU A 420 -17.42 3.71 23.59
N GLY A 421 -17.74 3.57 22.33
CA GLY A 421 -18.27 2.32 21.78
C GLY A 421 -19.76 2.06 22.09
N LYS A 422 -20.38 2.80 23.03
CA LYS A 422 -21.80 2.59 23.41
C LYS A 422 -22.77 3.54 22.72
N VAL A 423 -22.30 4.64 22.18
CA VAL A 423 -23.16 5.68 21.59
C VAL A 423 -23.91 5.15 20.38
N ILE A 424 -23.25 4.41 19.50
CA ILE A 424 -23.86 3.78 18.33
C ILE A 424 -24.82 2.66 18.73
N ASP A 425 -24.48 1.87 19.75
CA ASP A 425 -25.33 0.79 20.27
C ASP A 425 -26.64 1.36 20.83
N GLN A 426 -26.58 2.48 21.57
CA GLN A 426 -27.77 3.21 22.03
C GLN A 426 -28.62 3.72 20.85
N PHE A 427 -27.98 4.22 19.81
CA PHE A 427 -28.67 4.67 18.60
C PHE A 427 -29.42 3.50 17.93
N LEU A 428 -28.78 2.34 17.81
CA LEU A 428 -29.35 1.14 17.19
C LEU A 428 -30.42 0.46 18.07
N GLY A 429 -30.51 0.81 19.36
CA GLY A 429 -31.43 0.18 20.33
C GLY A 429 -30.96 -1.17 20.82
N LEU A 430 -29.62 -1.39 20.78
CA LEU A 430 -29.00 -2.59 21.32
C LEU A 430 -28.95 -2.55 22.86
N ASP A 431 -28.79 -3.73 23.46
CA ASP A 431 -28.68 -3.83 24.91
C ASP A 431 -27.27 -3.45 25.37
N VAL A 432 -27.11 -2.18 25.77
CA VAL A 432 -25.83 -1.66 26.31
C VAL A 432 -25.54 -2.13 27.73
N THR A 433 -26.50 -2.81 28.38
CA THR A 433 -26.36 -3.30 29.75
C THR A 433 -25.95 -4.77 29.83
N ASN A 434 -25.84 -5.47 28.70
CA ASN A 434 -25.44 -6.86 28.64
C ASN A 434 -23.98 -7.04 29.09
N GLN A 435 -23.78 -7.48 30.33
CA GLN A 435 -22.46 -7.63 30.93
C GLN A 435 -21.58 -8.65 30.21
N LYS A 436 -22.16 -9.70 29.60
CA LYS A 436 -21.37 -10.70 28.83
C LYS A 436 -20.70 -10.08 27.61
N LEU A 437 -21.42 -9.22 26.88
CA LEU A 437 -20.86 -8.51 25.72
C LEU A 437 -19.86 -7.44 26.14
N SER A 438 -20.10 -6.74 27.27
CA SER A 438 -19.20 -5.69 27.76
C SER A 438 -17.87 -6.21 28.30
N LEU A 439 -17.79 -7.48 28.69
CA LEU A 439 -16.55 -8.12 29.16
C LEU A 439 -15.79 -8.86 28.08
N LYS A 440 -16.36 -9.03 26.88
CA LYS A 440 -15.66 -9.64 25.76
C LYS A 440 -14.51 -8.73 25.31
N PRO A 441 -13.25 -9.22 25.29
CA PRO A 441 -12.14 -8.40 24.83
C PRO A 441 -12.26 -8.11 23.33
N SER A 442 -12.10 -6.84 22.96
CA SER A 442 -12.15 -6.42 21.56
C SER A 442 -10.79 -6.61 20.89
N PRO A 443 -10.73 -7.15 19.66
CA PRO A 443 -9.50 -7.27 18.87
C PRO A 443 -9.11 -5.97 18.15
N TRP A 444 -9.78 -4.87 18.43
CA TRP A 444 -9.53 -3.58 17.78
C TRP A 444 -8.56 -2.70 18.58
N PHE A 445 -7.71 -2.01 17.84
CA PHE A 445 -6.72 -1.07 18.34
C PHE A 445 -6.88 0.26 17.62
N LEU A 446 -6.71 1.36 18.33
CA LEU A 446 -6.86 2.69 17.75
C LEU A 446 -5.80 3.69 18.23
N MET A 447 -5.60 4.71 17.40
CA MET A 447 -4.86 5.92 17.71
C MET A 447 -5.76 7.12 17.38
N SER A 448 -5.89 8.05 18.33
CA SER A 448 -6.65 9.27 18.16
C SER A 448 -5.75 10.40 17.69
N LEU A 449 -6.22 11.13 16.69
CA LEU A 449 -5.63 12.33 16.12
C LEU A 449 -6.67 13.44 16.15
N THR A 450 -6.27 14.69 15.91
CA THR A 450 -7.20 15.81 15.89
C THR A 450 -6.84 16.85 14.86
N THR A 451 -7.83 17.48 14.23
CA THR A 451 -7.66 18.69 13.45
C THR A 451 -7.78 19.97 14.31
N ALA A 452 -8.15 19.83 15.59
CA ALA A 452 -8.21 20.93 16.56
C ALA A 452 -6.78 21.23 17.10
N ILE A 453 -5.90 21.70 16.22
CA ILE A 453 -4.52 22.04 16.55
C ILE A 453 -4.49 23.35 17.30
N ASP A 454 -3.67 23.39 18.37
CA ASP A 454 -3.43 24.59 19.19
C ASP A 454 -4.73 25.21 19.77
N GLN A 455 -5.58 24.37 20.40
CA GLN A 455 -6.84 24.81 21.03
C GLN A 455 -6.80 24.63 22.55
N LEU A 456 -7.39 25.58 23.27
CA LEU A 456 -7.37 25.64 24.75
C LEU A 456 -7.91 24.38 25.41
N THR A 457 -9.05 23.88 24.93
CA THR A 457 -9.67 22.64 25.44
C THR A 457 -8.78 21.42 25.24
N MET A 458 -8.12 21.33 24.09
CA MET A 458 -7.21 20.23 23.78
C MET A 458 -5.96 20.29 24.65
N TRP A 459 -5.40 21.47 24.89
CA TRP A 459 -4.28 21.65 25.82
C TRP A 459 -4.64 21.24 27.24
N SER A 460 -5.84 21.59 27.70
CA SER A 460 -6.32 21.24 29.03
C SER A 460 -6.47 19.75 29.24
N GLN A 461 -7.02 19.04 28.25
CA GLN A 461 -7.41 17.64 28.43
C GLN A 461 -6.32 16.65 28.00
N TYR A 462 -5.62 16.95 26.91
CA TYR A 462 -4.70 16.03 26.23
C TYR A 462 -3.26 16.50 26.19
N GLY A 463 -3.01 17.79 26.40
CA GLY A 463 -1.70 18.42 26.38
C GLY A 463 -1.01 18.48 27.75
N ASP A 464 -1.20 17.50 28.63
CA ASP A 464 -0.61 17.44 29.97
C ASP A 464 -0.83 18.73 30.78
N ARG A 465 -2.07 19.24 30.82
CA ARG A 465 -2.47 20.52 31.43
C ARG A 465 -1.72 21.71 30.84
N ALA A 466 -1.47 21.66 29.53
CA ALA A 466 -0.75 22.66 28.77
C ALA A 466 0.79 22.70 28.98
N GLU A 467 1.35 21.73 29.70
CA GLU A 467 2.80 21.50 29.85
C GLU A 467 3.35 20.50 28.80
N GLY A 468 2.49 19.90 27.96
CA GLY A 468 2.86 18.95 26.93
C GLY A 468 3.13 19.58 25.58
N VAL A 469 3.02 18.76 24.53
CA VAL A 469 3.25 19.15 23.13
C VAL A 469 2.10 18.66 22.25
N CYS A 470 1.89 19.36 21.12
CA CYS A 470 1.10 18.86 19.99
C CYS A 470 2.05 18.56 18.83
N LEU A 471 2.08 17.29 18.39
CA LEU A 471 2.89 16.85 17.29
C LEU A 471 2.03 16.91 16.01
N VAL A 472 2.35 17.84 15.10
CA VAL A 472 1.72 17.92 13.78
C VAL A 472 2.38 16.89 12.87
N LEU A 473 1.57 16.01 12.27
CA LEU A 473 2.04 14.82 11.58
C LEU A 473 2.06 15.01 10.06
N ASP A 474 2.90 14.24 9.38
CA ASP A 474 2.90 14.21 7.92
C ASP A 474 1.72 13.38 7.39
N SER A 475 0.84 14.05 6.65
CA SER A 475 -0.30 13.42 6.00
C SER A 475 0.12 12.38 4.94
N GLY A 476 1.32 12.49 4.37
CA GLY A 476 1.89 11.54 3.43
C GLY A 476 2.10 10.13 4.01
N ASP A 477 2.10 9.97 5.34
CA ASP A 477 2.23 8.67 6.02
C ASP A 477 0.91 7.90 6.15
N PHE A 478 -0.17 8.41 5.56
CA PHE A 478 -1.49 7.79 5.57
C PHE A 478 -2.00 7.51 4.17
N SER A 479 -2.90 6.54 4.04
CA SER A 479 -3.48 6.15 2.75
C SER A 479 -4.51 7.15 2.28
N ALA A 480 -4.40 7.60 1.03
CA ALA A 480 -5.47 8.25 0.29
C ALA A 480 -6.36 7.20 -0.39
N VAL A 481 -7.68 7.44 -0.40
CA VAL A 481 -8.63 6.61 -1.15
C VAL A 481 -8.60 7.06 -2.61
N LYS A 482 -7.91 6.28 -3.46
CA LYS A 482 -8.01 6.48 -4.91
C LYS A 482 -9.33 5.93 -5.40
N GLY A 483 -9.99 6.64 -6.34
CA GLY A 483 -11.23 6.19 -6.94
C GLY A 483 -11.07 4.77 -7.50
N SER A 484 -11.83 3.81 -6.97
CA SER A 484 -11.72 2.42 -7.33
C SER A 484 -12.59 2.12 -8.56
N SER A 485 -11.98 1.75 -9.67
CA SER A 485 -12.64 0.88 -10.63
C SER A 485 -12.64 -0.53 -10.03
N GLY A 486 -13.76 -1.27 -10.10
CA GLY A 486 -13.98 -2.55 -9.41
C GLY A 486 -13.01 -3.71 -9.74
N ALA A 487 -11.91 -3.44 -10.45
CA ALA A 487 -10.84 -4.39 -10.76
C ALA A 487 -9.56 -4.19 -9.91
N GLU A 488 -9.49 -3.18 -9.05
CA GLU A 488 -8.25 -2.85 -8.31
C GLU A 488 -7.89 -3.87 -7.22
N TRP A 489 -8.83 -4.68 -6.74
CA TRP A 489 -8.53 -5.75 -5.79
C TRP A 489 -7.65 -6.86 -6.41
N LEU A 490 -7.67 -7.01 -7.74
CA LEU A 490 -6.86 -7.98 -8.49
C LEU A 490 -5.52 -7.40 -8.97
N THR A 491 -5.47 -6.09 -9.23
CA THR A 491 -4.30 -5.44 -9.79
C THR A 491 -3.78 -4.37 -8.87
N ASN A 492 -2.55 -4.53 -8.31
CA ASN A 492 -1.85 -3.39 -7.71
C ASN A 492 -1.49 -2.40 -8.83
N LYS A 493 -2.14 -1.26 -8.90
CA LYS A 493 -1.81 -0.19 -9.84
C LYS A 493 -0.49 0.54 -9.51
N LYS A 494 0.27 0.14 -8.51
CA LYS A 494 1.66 0.59 -8.24
C LYS A 494 2.46 -0.52 -7.57
N THR A 495 2.87 -1.52 -8.32
CA THR A 495 4.17 -2.12 -8.07
C THR A 495 5.08 -1.55 -9.15
N ILE A 496 5.91 -0.58 -8.78
CA ILE A 496 7.17 -0.35 -9.47
C ILE A 496 7.87 -1.70 -9.31
N ILE A 497 7.89 -2.48 -10.36
CA ILE A 497 8.66 -3.70 -10.40
C ILE A 497 10.09 -3.20 -10.55
N ASP A 498 10.86 -3.27 -9.47
CA ASP A 498 12.30 -3.21 -9.56
C ASP A 498 12.74 -4.24 -10.60
N THR A 499 13.49 -3.82 -11.59
CA THR A 499 13.95 -4.63 -12.71
C THR A 499 14.92 -5.74 -12.29
N ASN A 500 15.30 -5.77 -11.02
CA ASN A 500 16.05 -6.86 -10.40
C ASN A 500 15.11 -7.74 -9.60
N ASN A 501 14.66 -8.82 -10.24
CA ASN A 501 13.86 -9.92 -9.66
C ASN A 501 14.62 -10.75 -8.61
N GLU A 502 15.57 -10.20 -7.93
CA GLU A 502 16.02 -10.76 -6.67
C GLU A 502 15.20 -10.10 -5.58
N GLU A 503 14.43 -10.89 -4.81
CA GLU A 503 14.09 -10.58 -3.44
C GLU A 503 15.41 -10.50 -2.64
N VAL A 504 16.30 -9.63 -3.05
CA VAL A 504 17.26 -9.07 -2.12
C VAL A 504 16.39 -8.24 -1.21
N GLU A 505 16.27 -8.69 0.03
CA GLU A 505 16.00 -7.82 1.15
C GLU A 505 17.01 -6.66 1.07
N SER A 506 16.77 -5.72 0.14
CA SER A 506 17.42 -4.45 0.17
C SER A 506 16.87 -3.78 1.42
N THR A 507 17.68 -3.78 2.45
CA THR A 507 17.46 -3.12 3.74
C THR A 507 17.18 -1.61 3.60
N THR A 508 17.01 -1.10 2.39
CA THR A 508 16.76 0.32 2.07
C THR A 508 15.42 0.60 1.37
N GLN A 509 14.74 -0.38 0.77
CA GLN A 509 13.32 -0.24 0.52
C GLN A 509 12.54 -0.87 1.67
N LYS A 510 12.43 -0.12 2.78
CA LYS A 510 11.43 -0.39 3.80
C LYS A 510 10.10 -0.57 3.08
N ASN A 511 9.59 -1.81 3.12
CA ASN A 511 8.26 -2.22 2.72
C ASN A 511 7.31 -1.02 2.82
N ARG A 512 6.82 -0.48 1.71
CA ARG A 512 5.61 0.34 1.68
C ARG A 512 4.46 -0.63 1.89
N GLU A 513 4.39 -1.23 3.09
CA GLU A 513 3.22 -1.90 3.60
C GLU A 513 2.05 -0.92 3.50
N SER A 514 0.86 -1.41 3.24
CA SER A 514 -0.32 -0.57 3.05
C SER A 514 -0.42 0.44 4.19
N LYS A 515 -0.33 1.72 3.86
CA LYS A 515 -0.48 2.80 4.85
C LYS A 515 -1.88 2.71 5.47
N ASP A 516 -1.99 3.08 6.74
CA ASP A 516 -3.26 3.04 7.44
C ASP A 516 -4.22 4.13 6.92
N PHE A 517 -5.53 3.85 6.93
CA PHE A 517 -6.57 4.84 6.67
C PHE A 517 -6.88 5.65 7.92
N ILE A 518 -7.23 6.92 7.72
CA ILE A 518 -7.77 7.81 8.76
C ILE A 518 -9.28 7.87 8.61
N TYR A 519 -9.99 7.82 9.73
CA TYR A 519 -11.44 7.95 9.81
C TYR A 519 -11.82 9.21 10.59
N ARG A 520 -12.84 9.92 10.12
CA ARG A 520 -13.51 10.98 10.88
C ARG A 520 -14.47 10.37 11.88
N ILE A 521 -14.59 10.99 13.05
CA ILE A 521 -15.61 10.62 14.04
C ILE A 521 -16.96 11.22 13.67
N GLY A 522 -18.00 10.39 13.71
CA GLY A 522 -19.40 10.82 13.60
C GLY A 522 -19.95 11.21 14.96
N TYR A 523 -20.32 12.49 15.13
CA TYR A 523 -20.84 13.02 16.38
C TYR A 523 -22.36 12.95 16.41
N LEU A 524 -22.90 12.07 17.28
CA LEU A 524 -24.34 11.86 17.48
C LEU A 524 -24.89 12.79 18.55
N SER A 525 -25.92 13.57 18.21
CA SER A 525 -26.60 14.46 19.15
C SER A 525 -28.03 13.99 19.44
N LYS A 526 -28.53 14.28 20.67
CA LYS A 526 -29.92 14.05 21.03
C LYS A 526 -30.81 15.13 20.41
N GLN A 527 -31.93 14.72 19.85
CA GLN A 527 -33.00 15.61 19.40
C GLN A 527 -34.09 15.69 20.50
N ASP A 528 -34.99 16.70 20.41
CA ASP A 528 -36.04 16.97 21.41
C ASP A 528 -36.91 15.77 21.79
N ASN A 529 -36.96 14.74 20.97
CA ASN A 529 -37.67 13.48 21.20
C ASN A 529 -36.76 12.32 21.67
N LYS A 530 -35.58 12.60 22.23
CA LYS A 530 -34.57 11.60 22.64
C LYS A 530 -33.98 10.77 21.49
N LYS A 531 -34.25 11.14 20.23
CA LYS A 531 -33.74 10.43 19.05
C LYS A 531 -32.32 10.90 18.74
N LEU A 532 -31.37 10.02 18.73
CA LEU A 532 -29.98 10.31 18.33
C LEU A 532 -29.88 10.44 16.79
N LEU A 533 -29.14 11.42 16.28
CA LEU A 533 -28.78 11.54 14.87
C LEU A 533 -27.54 12.42 14.68
N LEU A 534 -26.89 12.27 13.51
CA LEU A 534 -25.85 13.21 13.11
C LEU A 534 -26.48 14.51 12.62
N LYS A 535 -26.00 15.65 13.16
CA LYS A 535 -26.33 16.99 12.67
C LYS A 535 -25.14 17.63 11.97
N LYS A 536 -25.38 18.39 10.91
CA LYS A 536 -24.33 19.04 10.11
C LYS A 536 -23.48 20.01 10.92
N GLU A 537 -24.04 20.65 11.96
CA GLU A 537 -23.33 21.59 12.83
C GLU A 537 -22.12 20.95 13.54
N TYR A 538 -22.19 19.65 13.88
CA TYR A 538 -21.10 18.88 14.51
C TYR A 538 -20.29 18.02 13.54
N ASN A 539 -20.77 17.89 12.28
CA ASN A 539 -20.25 16.95 11.30
C ASN A 539 -20.11 17.62 9.92
N ALA A 540 -19.55 18.85 9.88
CA ALA A 540 -19.51 19.67 8.68
C ALA A 540 -18.80 19.00 7.48
N HIS A 541 -17.84 18.11 7.76
CA HIS A 541 -17.02 17.43 6.75
C HIS A 541 -17.54 16.03 6.36
N LEU A 542 -18.72 15.63 6.84
CA LEU A 542 -19.36 14.35 6.53
C LEU A 542 -20.60 14.53 5.65
N ASP A 543 -20.88 13.52 4.82
CA ASP A 543 -22.19 13.42 4.14
C ASP A 543 -23.25 12.89 5.14
N VAL A 544 -23.70 13.82 5.99
CA VAL A 544 -24.61 13.54 7.10
C VAL A 544 -25.90 12.85 6.61
N ASN A 545 -26.40 13.22 5.42
CA ASN A 545 -27.64 12.66 4.89
C ASN A 545 -27.49 11.17 4.52
N LYS A 546 -26.39 10.83 3.84
CA LYS A 546 -26.11 9.43 3.47
C LYS A 546 -25.85 8.58 4.70
N ILE A 547 -25.06 9.07 5.66
CA ILE A 547 -24.76 8.33 6.89
C ILE A 547 -26.04 8.11 7.71
N ASN A 548 -26.86 9.14 7.93
CA ASN A 548 -28.13 9.00 8.67
C ASN A 548 -29.09 8.03 7.98
N LYS A 549 -29.18 8.06 6.64
CA LYS A 549 -29.98 7.08 5.87
C LYS A 549 -29.48 5.65 6.09
N SER A 550 -28.18 5.44 5.99
CA SER A 550 -27.56 4.11 6.20
C SER A 550 -27.73 3.64 7.65
N LEU A 551 -27.53 4.50 8.63
CA LEU A 551 -27.75 4.20 10.04
C LEU A 551 -29.22 3.84 10.34
N LYS A 552 -30.17 4.53 9.71
CA LYS A 552 -31.60 4.21 9.85
C LYS A 552 -31.91 2.81 9.33
N VAL A 553 -31.45 2.48 8.13
CA VAL A 553 -31.62 1.12 7.54
C VAL A 553 -30.95 0.07 8.41
N LEU A 554 -29.74 0.33 8.90
CA LEU A 554 -29.04 -0.58 9.80
C LEU A 554 -29.87 -0.85 11.08
N LYS A 555 -30.38 0.21 11.70
CA LYS A 555 -31.25 0.11 12.87
C LYS A 555 -32.48 -0.76 12.61
N GLU A 556 -33.21 -0.49 11.52
CA GLU A 556 -34.40 -1.24 11.13
C GLU A 556 -34.09 -2.72 10.91
N THR A 557 -32.92 -3.05 10.41
CA THR A 557 -32.50 -4.44 10.15
C THR A 557 -32.08 -5.18 11.43
N VAL A 558 -31.47 -4.48 12.40
CA VAL A 558 -30.89 -5.08 13.60
C VAL A 558 -31.94 -5.23 14.71
N ILE A 559 -32.94 -4.34 14.79
CA ILE A 559 -33.89 -4.28 15.92
C ILE A 559 -34.76 -5.53 16.03
N ASP A 560 -35.02 -6.21 14.92
CA ASP A 560 -35.88 -7.41 14.84
C ASP A 560 -35.09 -8.73 15.07
N ILE A 561 -33.80 -8.67 15.38
CA ILE A 561 -32.98 -9.86 15.63
C ILE A 561 -33.18 -10.28 17.10
N ASP A 562 -33.48 -11.55 17.31
CA ASP A 562 -33.57 -12.13 18.65
C ASP A 562 -32.22 -11.98 19.38
N LYS A 563 -32.26 -11.32 20.54
CA LYS A 563 -31.07 -10.96 21.34
C LYS A 563 -30.34 -12.17 21.95
N GLU A 564 -31.03 -13.31 22.08
CA GLU A 564 -30.44 -14.57 22.56
C GLU A 564 -29.90 -15.44 21.42
N SER A 565 -30.08 -15.02 20.17
CA SER A 565 -29.64 -15.79 19.00
C SER A 565 -28.14 -15.66 18.75
N TYR A 566 -27.54 -16.70 18.17
CA TYR A 566 -26.16 -16.66 17.72
C TYR A 566 -25.93 -15.59 16.62
N LEU A 567 -26.94 -15.32 15.81
CA LEU A 567 -26.92 -14.24 14.82
C LEU A 567 -26.70 -12.88 15.50
N TYR A 568 -27.37 -12.61 16.63
CA TYR A 568 -27.19 -11.37 17.38
C TYR A 568 -25.75 -11.19 17.90
N GLU A 569 -25.13 -12.28 18.38
CA GLU A 569 -23.71 -12.23 18.76
C GLU A 569 -22.82 -11.84 17.60
N LYS A 570 -23.03 -12.43 16.41
CA LYS A 570 -22.24 -12.12 15.21
C LYS A 570 -22.51 -10.72 14.66
N VAL A 571 -23.71 -10.20 14.80
CA VAL A 571 -24.04 -8.81 14.49
C VAL A 571 -23.29 -7.86 15.42
N ASN A 572 -23.16 -8.17 16.71
CA ASN A 572 -22.35 -7.35 17.63
C ASN A 572 -20.87 -7.33 17.24
N GLU A 573 -20.29 -8.47 16.79
CA GLU A 573 -18.92 -8.51 16.29
C GLU A 573 -18.76 -7.68 15.00
N CYS A 574 -19.75 -7.75 14.09
CA CYS A 574 -19.79 -6.94 12.89
C CYS A 574 -19.81 -5.42 13.19
N LEU A 575 -20.58 -5.00 14.20
CA LEU A 575 -20.72 -3.59 14.56
C LEU A 575 -19.43 -3.00 15.17
N GLU A 576 -18.50 -3.81 15.64
CA GLU A 576 -17.19 -3.33 16.12
C GLU A 576 -16.40 -2.57 15.06
N GLU A 577 -16.63 -2.85 13.77
CA GLU A 577 -16.04 -2.10 12.64
C GLU A 577 -16.33 -0.59 12.67
N ILE A 578 -17.46 -0.19 13.25
CA ILE A 578 -17.87 1.22 13.32
C ILE A 578 -18.11 1.72 14.73
N ARG A 579 -18.15 0.83 15.72
CA ARG A 579 -18.50 1.16 17.12
C ARG A 579 -17.65 2.29 17.67
N TYR A 580 -16.36 2.26 17.38
CA TYR A 580 -15.38 3.24 17.85
C TYR A 580 -15.21 4.45 16.89
N LEU A 581 -16.08 4.57 15.90
CA LEU A 581 -16.09 5.71 14.98
C LEU A 581 -17.24 6.69 15.25
N PHE A 582 -17.96 6.50 16.36
CA PHE A 582 -19.02 7.39 16.81
C PHE A 582 -18.84 7.84 18.25
N LYS A 583 -19.10 9.14 18.50
CA LYS A 583 -19.08 9.76 19.83
C LYS A 583 -20.32 10.61 20.08
N SER A 584 -20.55 10.99 21.34
CA SER A 584 -21.52 12.05 21.66
C SER A 584 -21.09 13.38 21.07
N ALA A 585 -22.05 14.18 20.60
CA ALA A 585 -21.80 15.52 20.11
C ALA A 585 -21.21 16.48 21.18
N ASP A 586 -21.29 16.12 22.44
CA ASP A 586 -20.63 16.83 23.55
C ASP A 586 -19.09 16.89 23.39
N TYR A 587 -18.51 15.95 22.62
CA TYR A 587 -17.07 15.86 22.33
C TYR A 587 -16.71 16.42 20.93
N SER A 588 -17.63 17.07 20.24
CA SER A 588 -17.39 17.57 18.87
C SER A 588 -16.25 18.58 18.75
N TYR A 589 -15.93 19.28 19.86
CA TYR A 589 -14.78 20.20 19.93
C TYR A 589 -13.44 19.51 19.74
N GLU A 590 -13.34 18.20 19.95
CA GLU A 590 -12.10 17.44 19.73
C GLU A 590 -11.76 17.34 18.24
N SER A 591 -12.72 17.51 17.34
CA SER A 591 -12.53 17.34 15.88
C SER A 591 -11.68 16.11 15.55
N GLU A 592 -12.05 14.99 16.20
CA GLU A 592 -11.21 13.79 16.28
C GLU A 592 -11.16 13.02 14.96
N LEU A 593 -9.99 12.52 14.67
CA LEU A 593 -9.70 11.55 13.63
C LEU A 593 -9.16 10.28 14.28
N ARG A 594 -9.38 9.11 13.66
CA ARG A 594 -8.86 7.82 14.17
C ARG A 594 -8.19 6.99 13.11
N VAL A 595 -7.11 6.35 13.51
CA VAL A 595 -6.61 5.14 12.87
C VAL A 595 -7.18 3.95 13.63
N LEU A 596 -7.80 3.00 12.93
CA LEU A 596 -8.41 1.82 13.52
C LEU A 596 -7.83 0.56 12.86
N LYS A 597 -7.31 -0.38 13.66
CA LYS A 597 -6.66 -1.60 13.19
C LYS A 597 -7.18 -2.82 13.92
N TYR A 598 -7.51 -3.86 13.17
CA TYR A 598 -7.84 -5.18 13.71
C TYR A 598 -6.57 -5.98 14.00
N MET A 599 -6.48 -6.60 15.18
CA MET A 599 -5.39 -7.50 15.54
C MET A 599 -5.95 -8.62 16.43
N PRO A 600 -5.95 -9.89 15.98
CA PRO A 600 -6.49 -11.00 16.77
C PRO A 600 -5.72 -11.15 18.09
N LEU A 601 -6.45 -11.30 19.20
CA LEU A 601 -5.90 -11.45 20.55
C LEU A 601 -5.46 -12.90 20.79
N GLU A 602 -4.44 -13.34 20.05
CA GLU A 602 -3.87 -14.68 20.20
C GLU A 602 -2.66 -14.66 21.16
N PRO A 603 -2.49 -15.67 22.05
CA PRO A 603 -1.40 -15.69 23.04
C PRO A 603 0.01 -15.55 22.47
N ASN A 604 0.22 -16.00 21.22
CA ASN A 604 1.53 -16.00 20.55
C ASN A 604 1.67 -14.85 19.51
N ASN A 605 0.78 -13.87 19.53
CA ASN A 605 0.86 -12.75 18.61
C ASN A 605 1.93 -11.75 19.07
N PHE A 606 3.13 -11.87 18.49
CA PHE A 606 4.30 -11.03 18.83
C PHE A 606 4.12 -9.53 18.46
N LYS A 607 3.12 -9.19 17.64
CA LYS A 607 2.80 -7.78 17.34
C LYS A 607 2.10 -7.08 18.50
N ILE A 608 1.43 -7.83 19.38
CA ILE A 608 0.78 -7.29 20.58
C ILE A 608 1.82 -7.12 21.69
N LYS A 609 1.97 -5.90 22.15
CA LYS A 609 2.89 -5.52 23.22
C LYS A 609 2.13 -5.14 24.47
N ILE A 610 2.81 -5.22 25.60
CA ILE A 610 2.27 -4.90 26.92
C ILE A 610 2.98 -3.66 27.45
N ASP A 611 2.21 -2.64 27.87
CA ASP A 611 2.69 -1.52 28.67
C ASP A 611 2.28 -1.74 30.12
N ASP A 612 3.25 -2.05 30.98
CA ASP A 612 3.09 -2.35 32.40
C ASP A 612 3.34 -1.15 33.33
N LYS A 613 3.58 0.06 32.76
CA LYS A 613 3.96 1.25 33.53
C LYS A 613 2.80 1.98 34.22
N GLY A 614 1.55 1.52 34.04
CA GLY A 614 0.37 2.10 34.64
C GLY A 614 -0.14 1.35 35.87
N ALA A 615 -1.31 1.72 36.38
CA ALA A 615 -2.00 1.03 37.46
C ALA A 615 -2.35 -0.44 37.12
N TYR A 616 -2.49 -0.73 35.84
CA TYR A 616 -2.68 -2.09 35.29
C TYR A 616 -2.05 -2.14 33.88
N ALA A 617 -1.61 -3.32 33.49
CA ALA A 617 -0.99 -3.53 32.18
C ALA A 617 -2.00 -3.31 31.04
N LYS A 618 -1.56 -2.64 30.00
CA LYS A 618 -2.36 -2.31 28.81
C LYS A 618 -1.77 -2.93 27.56
N LEU A 619 -2.63 -3.41 26.65
CA LEU A 619 -2.22 -3.94 25.37
C LEU A 619 -2.11 -2.80 24.34
N TYR A 620 -1.09 -2.85 23.53
CA TYR A 620 -0.93 -1.96 22.36
C TYR A 620 -0.25 -2.68 21.21
N ILE A 621 -0.39 -2.12 20.02
CA ILE A 621 0.40 -2.49 18.83
C ILE A 621 1.14 -1.25 18.35
N GLU A 622 2.23 -1.45 17.64
CA GLU A 622 2.94 -0.38 16.94
C GLU A 622 2.52 -0.37 15.48
N ARG A 623 2.48 0.81 14.88
CA ARG A 623 2.29 0.92 13.42
C ARG A 623 3.48 0.31 12.70
N ASP A 624 3.20 -0.32 11.57
CA ASP A 624 4.24 -0.90 10.72
C ASP A 624 5.07 0.21 10.02
N ASN A 625 4.43 1.37 9.75
CA ASN A 625 5.10 2.55 9.16
C ASN A 625 5.30 3.64 10.23
N PRO A 626 6.50 4.21 10.35
CA PRO A 626 6.73 5.37 11.21
C PRO A 626 5.92 6.58 10.71
N ILE A 627 5.68 7.54 11.60
CA ILE A 627 5.08 8.82 11.25
C ILE A 627 6.13 9.89 11.34
N GLN A 628 6.27 10.69 10.28
CA GLN A 628 7.08 11.88 10.29
C GLN A 628 6.36 13.02 11.00
N ILE A 629 7.11 13.80 11.75
CA ILE A 629 6.63 14.98 12.46
C ILE A 629 7.02 16.21 11.65
N LYS A 630 6.02 16.99 11.20
CA LYS A 630 6.24 18.25 10.48
C LYS A 630 6.50 19.42 11.39
N GLU A 631 5.77 19.49 12.52
CA GLU A 631 5.85 20.58 13.48
C GLU A 631 5.67 20.06 14.91
N VAL A 632 6.42 20.64 15.83
CA VAL A 632 6.23 20.47 17.28
C VAL A 632 5.72 21.79 17.86
N ILE A 633 4.49 21.77 18.38
CA ILE A 633 3.94 22.92 19.10
C ILE A 633 4.06 22.65 20.59
N PHE A 634 4.84 23.47 21.28
CA PHE A 634 4.97 23.39 22.72
C PHE A 634 3.74 24.05 23.39
N GLY A 635 3.21 23.42 24.41
CA GLY A 635 2.08 23.95 25.16
C GLY A 635 2.39 25.30 25.81
N PRO A 636 1.36 26.12 26.11
CA PRO A 636 1.57 27.46 26.65
C PRO A 636 2.26 27.48 28.02
N LYS A 637 2.23 26.37 28.76
CA LYS A 637 2.96 26.18 30.04
C LYS A 637 4.19 25.29 29.94
N PHE A 638 4.58 24.87 28.73
CA PHE A 638 5.79 24.08 28.53
C PHE A 638 7.00 24.91 28.93
N GLN A 639 7.82 24.40 29.86
CA GLN A 639 8.98 25.13 30.38
C GLN A 639 10.22 24.88 29.53
N ASN A 640 10.92 25.97 29.21
CA ASN A 640 12.21 25.97 28.52
C ASN A 640 12.22 25.14 27.20
N PRO A 641 11.36 25.43 26.23
CA PRO A 641 11.35 24.73 24.95
C PRO A 641 12.71 24.85 24.22
N GLU A 642 13.47 25.91 24.49
CA GLU A 642 14.82 26.12 23.98
C GLU A 642 15.82 25.03 24.37
N ASN A 643 15.53 24.22 25.40
CA ASN A 643 16.38 23.09 25.78
C ASN A 643 16.12 21.86 24.87
N VAL A 644 14.98 21.81 24.16
CA VAL A 644 14.58 20.70 23.31
C VAL A 644 14.83 20.99 21.83
N THR A 645 14.65 22.24 21.40
CA THR A 645 14.74 22.65 20.00
C THR A 645 16.10 22.37 19.32
N PRO A 646 17.27 22.46 20.00
CA PRO A 646 18.55 22.14 19.35
C PRO A 646 18.63 20.67 18.92
N LEU A 647 18.10 19.76 19.73
CA LEU A 647 18.09 18.34 19.40
C LEU A 647 17.10 18.06 18.24
N LEU A 648 15.90 18.64 18.27
CA LEU A 648 14.95 18.56 17.19
C LEU A 648 15.56 19.02 15.85
N TYR A 649 16.20 20.17 15.85
CA TYR A 649 16.86 20.73 14.67
C TYR A 649 18.05 19.90 14.17
N LEU A 650 18.80 19.27 15.09
CA LEU A 650 19.90 18.38 14.73
C LEU A 650 19.38 17.11 14.03
N LEU A 651 18.24 16.58 14.51
CA LEU A 651 17.64 15.36 13.99
C LEU A 651 17.01 15.57 12.61
N ASP A 652 16.30 16.67 12.44
CA ASP A 652 15.68 17.05 11.18
C ASP A 652 15.58 18.57 11.07
N LYS A 653 16.33 19.15 10.14
CA LYS A 653 16.33 20.60 9.88
C LYS A 653 15.01 21.11 9.29
N SER A 654 14.16 20.23 8.75
CA SER A 654 12.87 20.59 8.15
C SER A 654 11.77 20.75 9.19
N ILE A 655 11.93 20.20 10.41
CA ILE A 655 10.93 20.30 11.47
C ILE A 655 10.74 21.75 11.91
N LYS A 656 9.47 22.15 11.89
CA LYS A 656 9.05 23.43 12.47
C LYS A 656 8.80 23.25 13.96
N PHE A 657 9.03 24.32 14.74
CA PHE A 657 8.66 24.33 16.14
C PHE A 657 8.25 25.74 16.58
N ARG A 658 7.26 25.81 17.44
CA ARG A 658 6.78 27.04 18.07
C ARG A 658 6.15 26.77 19.42
N GLN A 659 6.04 27.78 20.25
CA GLN A 659 5.25 27.73 21.47
C GLN A 659 3.85 28.27 21.21
N SER A 660 2.84 27.68 21.84
CA SER A 660 1.47 28.17 21.77
C SER A 660 1.33 29.54 22.46
N GLU A 661 0.67 30.48 21.80
CA GLU A 661 0.37 31.80 22.32
C GLU A 661 -0.95 31.89 23.10
N ILE A 662 -1.64 30.75 23.27
CA ILE A 662 -2.91 30.68 23.97
C ILE A 662 -2.73 31.01 25.45
N SER A 663 -3.51 31.97 25.95
CA SER A 663 -3.53 32.30 27.39
C SER A 663 -4.19 31.16 28.16
N PHE A 664 -3.37 30.43 28.93
CA PHE A 664 -3.82 29.32 29.78
C PHE A 664 -3.64 29.71 31.27
N ARG A 665 -4.75 29.81 32.02
CA ARG A 665 -4.76 30.21 33.43
C ARG A 665 -4.58 28.99 34.37
#